data_8389c7bb2dfb21e08b01222e2b73a2c8
#
_entry.id   8389c7bb2dfb21e08b01222e2b73a2c8
#
_cell.length_a   1.000
_cell.length_b   1.000
_cell.length_c   1.000
_cell.angle_alpha   90.00
_cell.angle_beta   90.00
_cell.angle_gamma   90.00
#
_symmetry.space_group_name_H-M   'P 1'
#
loop_
_entity.id
_entity.type
_entity.pdbx_description
1 polymer ?
#
loop_
_entity_poly.entity_id
_entity_poly.type
_entity_poly.pdbx_seq_one_letter_code
_entity_poly.pdbx_strand_id
1 'polypeptide(L)'
;MATQSTVKTSNEYSEGSIRVLKGLEPVKQRPGMYTRTDNPLHIIQEVLDNAADEALAGYGKKIKVTLHADGSVSIEDDGRGIPFGLHPEENAPVIELVFTRLHAGGKFDKGKGGAYSFSGGLHGVGVSVTNALSKRLEATSYREGKVATLVFSGGDVTEPLVARTAGEGDRKQGTTVRAWPDAKYFESSALPMHELTHLLRSKAVLMPGVTVTLVNEKTKETQQWQYKAGLRDYLTQTLTGDPVIPLFEGEGFADANHDSFAEGEGASWAVAFTEDGAPVRESYVNLIPTSAGGTHDSGLRDGLFTAVKSFIELHGLLPKGVKLMPEDVFARASYVLSAKVLDPQFQGQIKERLNSRDAVRLVSNFVRPALELWLNEHVDYGKKLAELAIKAAQSRQKAGQKVEKRKSSGVAVLPGKLTDCESRDIAHNEVFLVEGDSAGGSAKMGRNKESQAILPLRGKVLNTWEVDRDRLFANNEIHDISVAIGVDPHGPNDSPDMSNLRYGKVCILSDADVDGSHIQVLLLTLFFRHFPKLIEAGHLYVARPPLFRVDAPARGKKPASKAYALDEGELTAIIDKLRKDGVKEGGWSISRFKGLGEMSAEQLWDTTLNPDTRRLLPIELGPLDNAGTENLMMQLMGKGEAAARRELMELHGDSIEIDV
;
A
#
# COMPACT_ATOMS: atom_id res chain seq x y z
N MET A 1 14.15 47.89 -47.54
CA MET A 1 14.93 47.63 -46.30
C MET A 1 14.00 46.98 -45.32
N ALA A 2 14.11 45.68 -45.19
CA ALA A 2 13.28 44.89 -44.28
C ALA A 2 14.05 44.74 -42.95
N THR A 3 13.49 45.23 -41.89
CA THR A 3 14.02 45.09 -40.54
C THR A 3 13.61 43.70 -40.01
N GLN A 4 14.58 42.80 -39.91
CA GLN A 4 14.47 41.55 -39.19
C GLN A 4 14.41 41.86 -37.69
N SER A 5 13.28 41.53 -37.04
CA SER A 5 13.20 41.46 -35.59
C SER A 5 13.80 40.15 -35.12
N THR A 6 15.00 40.23 -34.55
CA THR A 6 15.62 39.12 -33.83
C THR A 6 14.86 38.85 -32.54
N VAL A 7 14.18 37.72 -32.48
CA VAL A 7 13.66 37.14 -31.23
C VAL A 7 14.88 36.71 -30.40
N LYS A 8 15.18 37.43 -29.34
CA LYS A 8 16.16 37.02 -28.33
C LYS A 8 15.59 35.90 -27.51
N THR A 9 16.00 34.66 -27.77
CA THR A 9 15.90 33.53 -26.84
C THR A 9 17.03 33.68 -25.82
N SER A 10 16.78 34.40 -24.73
CA SER A 10 17.68 34.39 -23.58
C SER A 10 17.28 33.30 -22.62
N ASN A 11 17.84 32.11 -22.79
CA ASN A 11 17.88 31.05 -21.79
C ASN A 11 19.16 31.23 -20.93
N GLU A 12 19.43 32.45 -20.45
CA GLU A 12 20.49 32.68 -19.48
C GLU A 12 19.97 32.35 -18.08
N TYR A 13 20.61 31.36 -17.45
CA TYR A 13 20.42 31.04 -16.03
C TYR A 13 21.05 32.21 -15.21
N SER A 14 20.20 33.10 -14.73
CA SER A 14 20.58 34.27 -13.95
C SER A 14 19.85 34.31 -12.61
N GLU A 15 20.21 35.21 -11.72
CA GLU A 15 19.56 35.41 -10.42
C GLU A 15 18.05 35.61 -10.56
N GLY A 16 17.59 36.23 -11.64
CA GLY A 16 16.18 36.44 -11.98
C GLY A 16 15.43 35.14 -12.37
N SER A 17 16.15 34.07 -12.72
CA SER A 17 15.55 32.77 -13.02
C SER A 17 15.21 31.95 -11.75
N ILE A 18 15.72 32.35 -10.59
CA ILE A 18 15.47 31.72 -9.30
C ILE A 18 14.14 32.23 -8.73
N ARG A 19 13.12 31.40 -8.71
CA ARG A 19 11.81 31.73 -8.15
C ARG A 19 11.67 31.17 -6.72
N VAL A 20 11.35 32.05 -5.77
CA VAL A 20 11.05 31.68 -4.38
C VAL A 20 9.53 31.57 -4.21
N LEU A 21 9.04 30.41 -3.85
CA LEU A 21 7.61 30.17 -3.56
C LEU A 21 7.30 30.62 -2.13
N LYS A 22 6.17 31.30 -1.94
CA LYS A 22 5.76 31.86 -0.63
C LYS A 22 4.40 31.31 -0.19
N GLY A 23 4.14 31.34 1.12
CA GLY A 23 2.86 30.92 1.69
C GLY A 23 2.53 29.45 1.36
N LEU A 24 1.36 29.21 0.78
CA LEU A 24 0.88 27.87 0.39
C LEU A 24 1.19 27.51 -1.08
N GLU A 25 1.87 28.37 -1.82
CA GLU A 25 2.30 28.10 -3.21
C GLU A 25 3.12 26.81 -3.37
N PRO A 26 4.08 26.48 -2.49
CA PRO A 26 4.83 25.22 -2.57
C PRO A 26 3.92 23.98 -2.55
N VAL A 27 2.87 24.01 -1.72
CA VAL A 27 1.89 22.93 -1.60
C VAL A 27 1.10 22.76 -2.89
N LYS A 28 0.59 23.88 -3.44
CA LYS A 28 -0.22 23.88 -4.67
C LYS A 28 0.57 23.40 -5.89
N GLN A 29 1.86 23.74 -5.97
CA GLN A 29 2.71 23.38 -7.11
C GLN A 29 3.28 21.96 -7.02
N ARG A 30 3.49 21.44 -5.80
CA ARG A 30 4.07 20.12 -5.57
C ARG A 30 3.33 19.39 -4.43
N PRO A 31 2.05 19.06 -4.60
CA PRO A 31 1.23 18.44 -3.54
C PRO A 31 1.81 17.12 -3.05
N GLY A 32 2.41 16.30 -3.90
CA GLY A 32 3.01 15.03 -3.55
C GLY A 32 4.19 15.09 -2.55
N MET A 33 4.74 16.30 -2.28
CA MET A 33 5.73 16.48 -1.20
C MET A 33 5.08 16.56 0.19
N TYR A 34 3.78 16.86 0.27
CA TYR A 34 3.05 17.17 1.50
C TYR A 34 1.95 16.18 1.81
N THR A 35 1.41 15.50 0.79
CA THR A 35 0.27 14.58 0.92
C THR A 35 0.30 13.52 -0.17
N ARG A 36 -0.47 12.45 0.01
CA ARG A 36 -0.81 11.53 -1.09
C ARG A 36 -1.73 12.25 -2.08
N THR A 37 -1.58 11.96 -3.36
CA THR A 37 -2.34 12.57 -4.46
C THR A 37 -3.24 11.60 -5.22
N ASP A 38 -3.24 10.34 -4.83
CA ASP A 38 -4.15 9.31 -5.34
C ASP A 38 -5.63 9.63 -5.07
N ASN A 39 -5.92 10.09 -3.84
CA ASN A 39 -7.24 10.52 -3.40
C ASN A 39 -7.14 11.53 -2.24
N PRO A 40 -8.23 12.23 -1.86
CA PRO A 40 -8.17 13.27 -0.85
C PRO A 40 -8.18 12.76 0.62
N LEU A 41 -8.13 11.46 0.87
CA LEU A 41 -8.26 10.92 2.23
C LEU A 41 -7.19 11.46 3.18
N HIS A 42 -5.94 11.61 2.73
CA HIS A 42 -4.86 12.04 3.61
C HIS A 42 -5.03 13.49 4.09
N ILE A 43 -5.53 14.42 3.26
CA ILE A 43 -5.82 15.80 3.72
C ILE A 43 -7.01 15.84 4.71
N ILE A 44 -7.95 14.91 4.59
CA ILE A 44 -9.05 14.73 5.56
C ILE A 44 -8.52 14.13 6.87
N GLN A 45 -7.58 13.18 6.77
CA GLN A 45 -6.92 12.57 7.92
C GLN A 45 -6.18 13.61 8.77
N GLU A 46 -5.51 14.59 8.18
CA GLU A 46 -4.80 15.64 8.94
C GLU A 46 -5.75 16.48 9.83
N VAL A 47 -6.98 16.72 9.37
CA VAL A 47 -8.02 17.37 10.19
C VAL A 47 -8.52 16.41 11.29
N LEU A 48 -8.73 15.15 10.95
CA LEU A 48 -9.15 14.11 11.90
C LEU A 48 -8.08 13.91 13.00
N ASP A 49 -6.81 13.93 12.64
CA ASP A 49 -5.70 13.78 13.59
C ASP A 49 -5.68 14.93 14.61
N ASN A 50 -6.03 16.15 14.20
CA ASN A 50 -6.16 17.26 15.14
C ASN A 50 -7.32 17.07 16.13
N ALA A 51 -8.47 16.56 15.67
CA ALA A 51 -9.58 16.22 16.53
C ALA A 51 -9.22 15.08 17.51
N ALA A 52 -8.47 14.08 17.02
CA ALA A 52 -7.96 12.98 17.85
C ALA A 52 -6.92 13.46 18.88
N ASP A 53 -6.07 14.41 18.54
CA ASP A 53 -5.11 14.99 19.48
C ASP A 53 -5.80 15.71 20.65
N GLU A 54 -6.92 16.40 20.42
CA GLU A 54 -7.74 17.00 21.49
C GLU A 54 -8.34 15.92 22.40
N ALA A 55 -8.84 14.83 21.82
CA ALA A 55 -9.38 13.71 22.57
C ALA A 55 -8.29 12.97 23.37
N LEU A 56 -7.10 12.75 22.79
CA LEU A 56 -5.94 12.14 23.45
C LEU A 56 -5.46 12.99 24.64
N ALA A 57 -5.50 14.31 24.47
CA ALA A 57 -5.16 15.26 25.54
C ALA A 57 -6.25 15.35 26.64
N GLY A 58 -7.35 14.60 26.53
CA GLY A 58 -8.42 14.52 27.51
C GLY A 58 -9.49 15.61 27.42
N TYR A 59 -9.45 16.45 26.37
CA TYR A 59 -10.37 17.59 26.25
C TYR A 59 -11.63 17.30 25.42
N GLY A 60 -11.70 16.17 24.71
CA GLY A 60 -12.84 15.76 23.90
C GLY A 60 -13.16 14.28 24.06
N LYS A 61 -14.41 13.90 23.78
CA LYS A 61 -14.88 12.49 23.81
C LYS A 61 -15.67 12.09 22.58
N LYS A 62 -15.92 13.03 21.68
CA LYS A 62 -16.74 12.79 20.48
C LYS A 62 -16.05 13.37 19.24
N ILE A 63 -15.92 12.55 18.23
CA ILE A 63 -15.48 12.96 16.91
C ILE A 63 -16.56 12.53 15.92
N LYS A 64 -17.01 13.44 15.06
CA LYS A 64 -18.00 13.14 14.03
C LYS A 64 -17.47 13.55 12.66
N VAL A 65 -17.52 12.64 11.73
CA VAL A 65 -17.21 12.88 10.31
C VAL A 65 -18.49 12.79 9.51
N THR A 66 -18.76 13.79 8.68
CA THR A 66 -19.93 13.80 7.80
C THR A 66 -19.49 13.94 6.35
N LEU A 67 -19.87 12.98 5.53
CA LEU A 67 -19.74 13.02 4.08
C LEU A 67 -21.00 13.66 3.52
N HIS A 68 -20.88 14.89 3.05
CA HIS A 68 -22.01 15.67 2.55
C HIS A 68 -22.39 15.29 1.11
N ALA A 69 -23.64 15.51 0.77
CA ALA A 69 -24.16 15.25 -0.56
C ALA A 69 -23.45 16.07 -1.68
N ASP A 70 -22.91 17.25 -1.34
CA ASP A 70 -22.16 18.13 -2.24
C ASP A 70 -20.69 17.73 -2.45
N GLY A 71 -20.25 16.61 -1.85
CA GLY A 71 -18.88 16.11 -1.93
C GLY A 71 -17.90 16.73 -0.94
N SER A 72 -18.37 17.60 -0.05
CA SER A 72 -17.55 18.10 1.06
C SER A 72 -17.52 17.11 2.22
N VAL A 73 -16.51 17.26 3.07
CA VAL A 73 -16.36 16.48 4.30
C VAL A 73 -16.24 17.41 5.48
N SER A 74 -17.03 17.20 6.52
CA SER A 74 -16.87 17.91 7.79
C SER A 74 -16.38 16.99 8.89
N ILE A 75 -15.46 17.50 9.69
CA ILE A 75 -14.94 16.86 10.90
C ILE A 75 -15.29 17.79 12.07
N GLU A 76 -15.94 17.21 13.06
CA GLU A 76 -16.40 17.88 14.27
C GLU A 76 -15.80 17.19 15.49
N ASP A 77 -15.22 17.97 16.41
CA ASP A 77 -14.79 17.51 17.73
C ASP A 77 -15.47 18.32 18.84
N ASP A 78 -15.47 17.81 20.05
CA ASP A 78 -15.95 18.48 21.26
C ASP A 78 -14.79 18.92 22.18
N GLY A 79 -13.60 19.16 21.58
CA GLY A 79 -12.40 19.66 22.24
C GLY A 79 -12.51 21.11 22.69
N ARG A 80 -11.39 21.75 23.00
CA ARG A 80 -11.36 23.15 23.51
C ARG A 80 -11.69 24.21 22.48
N GLY A 81 -11.68 23.89 21.19
CA GLY A 81 -11.77 24.85 20.09
C GLY A 81 -10.45 25.58 19.81
N ILE A 82 -10.21 25.87 18.54
CA ILE A 82 -9.00 26.61 18.10
C ILE A 82 -9.08 28.04 18.62
N PRO A 83 -8.02 28.59 19.23
CA PRO A 83 -7.98 30.01 19.59
C PRO A 83 -8.16 30.92 18.35
N PHE A 84 -8.93 31.98 18.48
CA PHE A 84 -9.19 32.91 17.39
C PHE A 84 -8.89 34.37 17.75
N GLY A 85 -8.26 34.63 18.90
CA GLY A 85 -7.68 35.92 19.25
C GLY A 85 -6.45 36.24 18.35
N LEU A 86 -5.98 37.46 18.44
CA LEU A 86 -4.77 37.90 17.72
C LEU A 86 -3.50 37.26 18.31
N HIS A 87 -2.64 36.78 17.45
CA HIS A 87 -1.31 36.30 17.85
C HIS A 87 -0.44 37.50 18.26
N PRO A 88 0.29 37.45 19.39
CA PRO A 88 1.03 38.58 19.91
C PRO A 88 2.08 39.17 18.95
N GLU A 89 2.75 38.31 18.17
CA GLU A 89 3.84 38.72 17.27
C GLU A 89 3.35 38.93 15.83
N GLU A 90 2.47 38.03 15.32
CA GLU A 90 2.01 38.07 13.92
C GLU A 90 0.87 39.05 13.69
N ASN A 91 0.22 39.54 14.76
CA ASN A 91 -0.91 40.47 14.71
C ASN A 91 -2.06 40.01 13.78
N ALA A 92 -2.26 38.69 13.65
CA ALA A 92 -3.30 38.06 12.87
C ALA A 92 -4.06 37.05 13.76
N PRO A 93 -5.33 36.69 13.44
CA PRO A 93 -6.05 35.68 14.18
C PRO A 93 -5.33 34.34 14.20
N VAL A 94 -5.19 33.70 15.37
CA VAL A 94 -4.47 32.41 15.50
C VAL A 94 -5.07 31.37 14.57
N ILE A 95 -6.42 31.29 14.48
CA ILE A 95 -7.10 30.36 13.56
C ILE A 95 -6.72 30.60 12.08
N GLU A 96 -6.51 31.84 11.67
CA GLU A 96 -6.05 32.17 10.33
C GLU A 96 -4.63 31.66 10.09
N LEU A 97 -3.71 31.92 11.02
CA LEU A 97 -2.32 31.47 10.93
C LEU A 97 -2.19 29.96 10.78
N VAL A 98 -2.98 29.20 11.58
CA VAL A 98 -2.98 27.74 11.55
C VAL A 98 -3.36 27.18 10.17
N PHE A 99 -4.29 27.82 9.46
CA PHE A 99 -4.75 27.37 8.14
C PHE A 99 -3.99 27.97 6.95
N THR A 100 -3.27 29.08 7.12
CA THR A 100 -2.61 29.81 6.01
C THR A 100 -1.09 29.75 6.05
N ARG A 101 -0.49 29.34 7.16
CA ARG A 101 0.97 29.27 7.30
C ARG A 101 1.43 27.83 7.44
N LEU A 102 2.52 27.50 6.73
CA LEU A 102 3.26 26.26 7.00
C LEU A 102 4.06 26.44 8.29
N HIS A 103 4.19 25.35 9.03
CA HIS A 103 4.90 25.34 10.32
C HIS A 103 4.28 26.28 11.38
N ALA A 104 2.97 26.43 11.37
CA ALA A 104 2.20 27.11 12.40
C ALA A 104 1.40 26.11 13.23
N GLY A 105 1.55 26.16 14.56
CA GLY A 105 0.81 25.27 15.45
C GLY A 105 1.29 25.36 16.91
N GLY A 106 0.44 24.96 17.85
CA GLY A 106 0.74 24.95 19.29
C GLY A 106 1.31 23.63 19.83
N LYS A 107 1.80 22.75 18.94
CA LYS A 107 2.27 21.39 19.30
C LYS A 107 3.79 21.21 19.18
N PHE A 108 4.55 22.28 18.96
CA PHE A 108 6.01 22.23 18.79
C PHE A 108 6.75 22.06 20.12
N ASP A 109 6.24 22.69 21.20
CA ASP A 109 6.84 22.59 22.52
C ASP A 109 6.41 21.29 23.22
N LYS A 110 7.21 20.27 23.07
CA LYS A 110 7.04 18.97 23.74
C LYS A 110 7.72 18.92 25.12
N GLY A 111 7.73 20.04 25.82
CA GLY A 111 8.30 20.14 27.18
C GLY A 111 7.60 19.21 28.17
N LYS A 112 8.31 18.85 29.26
CA LYS A 112 7.80 18.00 30.33
C LYS A 112 6.42 18.49 30.81
N GLY A 113 5.36 17.68 30.55
CA GLY A 113 4.01 17.96 31.01
C GLY A 113 3.11 18.76 30.05
N GLY A 114 3.50 18.96 28.79
CA GLY A 114 2.65 19.59 27.77
C GLY A 114 1.44 18.72 27.39
N ALA A 115 0.27 19.32 27.23
CA ALA A 115 -0.99 18.64 26.89
C ALA A 115 -0.94 17.82 25.58
N TYR A 116 0.07 18.06 24.75
CA TYR A 116 0.26 17.46 23.42
C TYR A 116 1.57 16.68 23.28
N SER A 117 2.14 16.15 24.37
CA SER A 117 3.43 15.43 24.33
C SER A 117 3.48 14.32 23.28
N PHE A 118 2.36 13.62 23.06
CA PHE A 118 2.26 12.48 22.12
C PHE A 118 1.28 12.76 20.97
N SER A 119 1.16 14.03 20.54
CA SER A 119 0.29 14.39 19.41
C SER A 119 0.79 13.84 18.09
N GLY A 120 -0.13 13.57 17.15
CA GLY A 120 0.15 13.19 15.78
C GLY A 120 0.58 14.37 14.91
N GLY A 121 0.15 15.58 15.24
CA GLY A 121 0.45 16.83 14.51
C GLY A 121 1.84 17.39 14.83
N LEU A 122 2.89 16.87 14.20
CA LEU A 122 4.28 17.17 14.51
C LEU A 122 4.87 18.36 13.78
N HIS A 123 4.43 18.61 12.54
CA HIS A 123 5.09 19.53 11.63
C HIS A 123 4.37 20.88 11.44
N GLY A 124 3.15 21.02 11.98
CA GLY A 124 2.34 22.24 11.82
C GLY A 124 2.00 22.57 10.37
N VAL A 125 1.83 21.54 9.52
CA VAL A 125 1.52 21.73 8.09
C VAL A 125 0.20 21.09 7.67
N GLY A 126 -0.35 20.13 8.41
CA GLY A 126 -1.47 19.30 7.98
C GLY A 126 -2.69 20.09 7.51
N VAL A 127 -3.28 20.90 8.37
CA VAL A 127 -4.50 21.66 8.02
C VAL A 127 -4.26 22.79 7.03
N SER A 128 -3.06 23.36 6.97
CA SER A 128 -2.71 24.35 5.95
C SER A 128 -2.56 23.68 4.57
N VAL A 129 -2.09 22.43 4.52
CA VAL A 129 -2.11 21.60 3.30
C VAL A 129 -3.54 21.27 2.90
N THR A 130 -4.40 20.88 3.84
CA THR A 130 -5.83 20.65 3.56
C THR A 130 -6.49 21.89 2.97
N ASN A 131 -6.22 23.07 3.54
CA ASN A 131 -6.73 24.33 3.03
C ASN A 131 -6.22 24.63 1.62
N ALA A 132 -4.92 24.50 1.37
CA ALA A 132 -4.30 24.77 0.07
C ALA A 132 -4.87 23.90 -1.07
N LEU A 133 -5.24 22.64 -0.76
CA LEU A 133 -5.71 21.64 -1.72
C LEU A 133 -7.25 21.52 -1.74
N SER A 134 -7.97 22.45 -1.13
CA SER A 134 -9.43 22.52 -1.12
C SER A 134 -9.93 23.71 -1.95
N LYS A 135 -11.02 23.51 -2.70
CA LYS A 135 -11.72 24.61 -3.39
C LYS A 135 -12.26 25.63 -2.40
N ARG A 136 -12.81 25.14 -1.31
CA ARG A 136 -13.34 25.91 -0.18
C ARG A 136 -13.01 25.14 1.11
N LEU A 137 -12.74 25.87 2.17
CA LEU A 137 -12.64 25.33 3.51
C LEU A 137 -13.31 26.32 4.49
N GLU A 138 -14.06 25.76 5.42
CA GLU A 138 -14.71 26.51 6.50
C GLU A 138 -14.20 25.99 7.84
N ALA A 139 -13.68 26.85 8.69
CA ALA A 139 -13.24 26.53 10.02
C ALA A 139 -14.08 27.28 11.04
N THR A 140 -14.79 26.56 11.90
CA THR A 140 -15.61 27.13 12.97
C THR A 140 -15.09 26.65 14.32
N SER A 141 -14.77 27.59 15.19
CA SER A 141 -14.34 27.31 16.56
C SER A 141 -15.38 27.77 17.56
N TYR A 142 -15.70 26.89 18.51
CA TYR A 142 -16.62 27.13 19.65
C TYR A 142 -15.78 27.17 20.92
N ARG A 143 -15.60 28.36 21.47
CA ARG A 143 -14.72 28.56 22.63
C ARG A 143 -15.17 29.74 23.49
N GLU A 144 -15.16 29.54 24.81
CA GLU A 144 -15.39 30.61 25.78
C GLU A 144 -16.71 31.39 25.56
N GLY A 145 -17.78 30.67 25.20
CA GLY A 145 -19.09 31.26 24.94
C GLY A 145 -19.19 32.07 23.64
N LYS A 146 -18.22 31.92 22.74
CA LYS A 146 -18.20 32.56 21.42
C LYS A 146 -18.09 31.52 20.31
N VAL A 147 -18.58 31.88 19.15
CA VAL A 147 -18.45 31.13 17.90
C VAL A 147 -17.72 31.99 16.89
N ALA A 148 -16.64 31.50 16.36
CA ALA A 148 -15.83 32.17 15.34
C ALA A 148 -15.74 31.32 14.10
N THR A 149 -16.07 31.89 12.94
CA THR A 149 -15.99 31.21 11.63
C THR A 149 -15.09 31.97 10.68
N LEU A 150 -14.27 31.24 9.97
CA LEU A 150 -13.36 31.74 8.93
C LEU A 150 -13.49 30.87 7.69
N VAL A 151 -13.54 31.51 6.51
CA VAL A 151 -13.76 30.85 5.23
C VAL A 151 -12.60 31.11 4.29
N PHE A 152 -12.15 30.05 3.62
CA PHE A 152 -11.04 30.05 2.69
C PHE A 152 -11.47 29.52 1.31
N SER A 153 -10.78 29.98 0.27
CA SER A 153 -10.86 29.42 -1.07
C SER A 153 -9.46 29.23 -1.65
N GLY A 154 -9.17 27.98 -2.01
CA GLY A 154 -7.86 27.62 -2.57
C GLY A 154 -6.68 28.05 -1.68
N GLY A 155 -6.85 28.06 -0.37
CA GLY A 155 -5.81 28.41 0.60
C GLY A 155 -5.82 29.86 1.08
N ASP A 156 -6.55 30.75 0.42
CA ASP A 156 -6.62 32.17 0.74
C ASP A 156 -7.90 32.51 1.51
N VAL A 157 -7.83 33.45 2.46
CA VAL A 157 -9.02 33.93 3.20
C VAL A 157 -9.93 34.68 2.24
N THR A 158 -11.18 34.24 2.12
CA THR A 158 -12.20 34.88 1.26
C THR A 158 -13.28 35.61 2.06
N GLU A 159 -13.58 35.12 3.23
CA GLU A 159 -14.49 35.78 4.16
C GLU A 159 -13.71 36.00 5.48
N PRO A 160 -13.63 37.24 5.96
CA PRO A 160 -12.87 37.53 7.17
C PRO A 160 -13.47 36.85 8.39
N LEU A 161 -12.67 36.70 9.43
CA LEU A 161 -13.10 36.11 10.68
C LEU A 161 -14.32 36.85 11.26
N VAL A 162 -15.43 36.12 11.41
CA VAL A 162 -16.63 36.61 12.08
C VAL A 162 -16.75 35.88 13.41
N ALA A 163 -16.67 36.66 14.52
CA ALA A 163 -16.87 36.15 15.86
C ALA A 163 -18.17 36.73 16.45
N ARG A 164 -19.00 35.86 17.00
CA ARG A 164 -20.26 36.22 17.67
C ARG A 164 -20.39 35.51 19.01
N THR A 165 -21.25 36.01 19.87
CA THR A 165 -21.64 35.28 21.08
C THR A 165 -22.41 34.00 20.71
N ALA A 166 -22.15 32.90 21.40
CA ALA A 166 -22.86 31.67 21.21
C ALA A 166 -24.35 31.84 21.62
N GLY A 167 -25.26 31.37 20.76
CA GLY A 167 -26.68 31.38 20.97
C GLY A 167 -27.24 30.03 21.45
N GLU A 168 -28.55 29.98 21.64
CA GLU A 168 -29.27 28.75 21.96
C GLU A 168 -29.17 27.80 20.74
N GLY A 169 -28.63 26.58 20.96
CA GLY A 169 -28.35 25.61 19.88
C GLY A 169 -26.91 25.54 19.41
N ASP A 170 -26.08 26.53 19.75
CA ASP A 170 -24.64 26.44 19.48
C ASP A 170 -23.97 25.44 20.44
N ARG A 171 -22.88 24.81 19.96
CA ARG A 171 -22.07 23.92 20.80
C ARG A 171 -21.32 24.74 21.85
N LYS A 172 -21.12 24.14 23.03
CA LYS A 172 -20.42 24.81 24.13
C LYS A 172 -18.93 25.00 23.83
N GLN A 173 -18.33 24.02 23.19
CA GLN A 173 -16.92 24.01 22.81
C GLN A 173 -16.66 23.03 21.65
N GLY A 174 -15.50 23.14 21.01
CA GLY A 174 -15.05 22.25 19.96
C GLY A 174 -14.68 22.97 18.68
N THR A 175 -14.31 22.19 17.69
CA THR A 175 -14.00 22.67 16.35
C THR A 175 -14.83 21.95 15.31
N THR A 176 -15.20 22.65 14.23
CA THR A 176 -15.75 22.07 13.01
C THR A 176 -14.92 22.56 11.83
N VAL A 177 -14.36 21.65 11.07
CA VAL A 177 -13.71 21.95 9.80
C VAL A 177 -14.48 21.26 8.69
N ARG A 178 -14.93 22.01 7.70
CA ARG A 178 -15.57 21.49 6.49
C ARG A 178 -14.71 21.84 5.29
N ALA A 179 -14.29 20.81 4.55
CA ALA A 179 -13.42 20.95 3.39
C ALA A 179 -14.11 20.43 2.13
N TRP A 180 -13.91 21.12 1.02
CA TRP A 180 -14.26 20.71 -0.35
C TRP A 180 -12.96 20.43 -1.11
N PRO A 181 -12.44 19.19 -1.12
CA PRO A 181 -11.21 18.86 -1.84
C PRO A 181 -11.28 19.30 -3.30
N ASP A 182 -10.18 19.85 -3.83
CA ASP A 182 -10.12 20.28 -5.22
C ASP A 182 -9.59 19.13 -6.09
N ALA A 183 -10.48 18.58 -6.91
CA ALA A 183 -10.19 17.41 -7.76
C ALA A 183 -8.95 17.56 -8.66
N LYS A 184 -8.52 18.80 -8.98
CA LYS A 184 -7.34 19.03 -9.83
C LYS A 184 -6.02 18.57 -9.20
N TYR A 185 -5.99 18.32 -7.88
CA TYR A 185 -4.80 17.88 -7.16
C TYR A 185 -4.74 16.37 -6.91
N PHE A 186 -5.80 15.65 -7.24
CA PHE A 186 -5.94 14.22 -6.94
C PHE A 186 -6.27 13.42 -8.19
N GLU A 187 -5.74 12.21 -8.28
CA GLU A 187 -6.05 11.29 -9.38
C GLU A 187 -7.53 10.85 -9.34
N SER A 188 -8.05 10.62 -8.12
CA SER A 188 -9.47 10.39 -7.88
C SER A 188 -10.02 11.44 -6.90
N SER A 189 -11.21 11.96 -7.18
CA SER A 189 -11.92 12.86 -6.25
C SER A 189 -12.75 12.11 -5.19
N ALA A 190 -12.89 10.79 -5.34
CA ALA A 190 -13.64 9.95 -4.42
C ALA A 190 -12.82 9.59 -3.19
N LEU A 191 -13.48 9.54 -2.02
CA LEU A 191 -12.88 9.02 -0.81
C LEU A 191 -13.00 7.49 -0.78
N PRO A 192 -11.91 6.74 -0.57
CA PRO A 192 -11.96 5.30 -0.40
C PRO A 192 -12.64 4.95 0.93
N MET A 193 -13.89 4.48 0.87
CA MET A 193 -14.74 4.27 2.05
C MET A 193 -14.18 3.21 2.98
N HIS A 194 -13.55 2.17 2.46
CA HIS A 194 -12.91 1.13 3.26
C HIS A 194 -11.78 1.72 4.12
N GLU A 195 -10.85 2.48 3.51
CA GLU A 195 -9.75 3.11 4.22
C GLU A 195 -10.23 4.16 5.23
N LEU A 196 -11.22 4.98 4.85
CA LEU A 196 -11.81 5.96 5.76
C LEU A 196 -12.47 5.28 6.97
N THR A 197 -13.26 4.23 6.75
CA THR A 197 -13.92 3.47 7.81
C THR A 197 -12.90 2.82 8.74
N HIS A 198 -11.84 2.21 8.18
CA HIS A 198 -10.74 1.63 8.94
C HIS A 198 -10.01 2.70 9.78
N LEU A 199 -9.69 3.86 9.18
CA LEU A 199 -9.06 4.98 9.87
C LEU A 199 -9.91 5.49 11.06
N LEU A 200 -11.21 5.67 10.86
CA LEU A 200 -12.12 6.13 11.92
C LEU A 200 -12.27 5.10 13.03
N ARG A 201 -12.39 3.84 12.66
CA ARG A 201 -12.46 2.72 13.60
C ARG A 201 -11.19 2.62 14.45
N SER A 202 -10.01 2.74 13.81
CA SER A 202 -8.72 2.72 14.52
C SER A 202 -8.60 3.88 15.53
N LYS A 203 -9.09 5.09 15.21
CA LYS A 203 -9.12 6.21 16.18
C LYS A 203 -9.95 5.86 17.41
N ALA A 204 -11.12 5.24 17.25
CA ALA A 204 -11.95 4.81 18.37
C ALA A 204 -11.27 3.72 19.22
N VAL A 205 -10.55 2.80 18.59
CA VAL A 205 -9.77 1.71 19.25
C VAL A 205 -8.64 2.27 20.09
N LEU A 206 -7.88 3.22 19.51
CA LEU A 206 -6.69 3.80 20.14
C LEU A 206 -7.01 4.80 21.27
N MET A 207 -8.26 5.23 21.36
CA MET A 207 -8.73 6.17 22.39
C MET A 207 -9.95 5.58 23.12
N PRO A 208 -9.74 4.63 24.06
CA PRO A 208 -10.83 4.00 24.80
C PRO A 208 -11.79 5.02 25.43
N GLY A 209 -13.10 4.83 25.21
CA GLY A 209 -14.14 5.73 25.69
C GLY A 209 -14.48 6.91 24.77
N VAL A 210 -13.68 7.19 23.75
CA VAL A 210 -14.01 8.19 22.71
C VAL A 210 -14.98 7.58 21.71
N THR A 211 -16.01 8.33 21.36
CA THR A 211 -17.00 7.96 20.35
C THR A 211 -16.63 8.58 19.01
N VAL A 212 -16.45 7.76 17.98
CA VAL A 212 -16.22 8.21 16.60
C VAL A 212 -17.43 7.85 15.75
N THR A 213 -18.00 8.83 15.04
CA THR A 213 -19.20 8.65 14.23
C THR A 213 -18.94 9.07 12.79
N LEU A 214 -19.35 8.23 11.84
CA LEU A 214 -19.37 8.53 10.40
C LEU A 214 -20.83 8.66 9.96
N VAL A 215 -21.16 9.75 9.29
CA VAL A 215 -22.46 10.00 8.67
C VAL A 215 -22.25 10.18 7.17
N ASN A 216 -22.94 9.41 6.35
CA ASN A 216 -22.98 9.58 4.91
C ASN A 216 -24.36 10.12 4.48
N GLU A 217 -24.42 11.38 4.07
CA GLU A 217 -25.69 12.01 3.68
C GLU A 217 -26.29 11.42 2.39
N LYS A 218 -25.42 10.91 1.48
CA LYS A 218 -25.90 10.32 0.22
C LYS A 218 -26.60 8.98 0.45
N THR A 219 -25.99 8.10 1.26
CA THR A 219 -26.56 6.78 1.57
C THR A 219 -27.49 6.80 2.76
N LYS A 220 -27.51 7.91 3.53
CA LYS A 220 -28.24 8.05 4.80
C LYS A 220 -27.79 7.06 5.89
N GLU A 221 -26.60 6.52 5.75
CA GLU A 221 -26.02 5.60 6.71
C GLU A 221 -25.28 6.34 7.80
N THR A 222 -25.35 5.79 9.00
CA THR A 222 -24.57 6.25 10.15
C THR A 222 -23.88 5.05 10.79
N GLN A 223 -22.58 5.15 10.96
CA GLN A 223 -21.78 4.17 11.67
C GLN A 223 -21.15 4.82 12.88
N GLN A 224 -21.06 4.09 13.99
CA GLN A 224 -20.50 4.60 15.23
C GLN A 224 -19.63 3.54 15.88
N TRP A 225 -18.46 3.94 16.36
CA TRP A 225 -17.51 3.09 17.06
C TRP A 225 -17.18 3.68 18.43
N GLN A 226 -17.12 2.81 19.43
CA GLN A 226 -16.63 3.10 20.76
C GLN A 226 -16.14 1.79 21.38
N TYR A 227 -14.92 1.77 21.85
CA TYR A 227 -14.31 0.60 22.47
C TYR A 227 -14.02 0.87 23.94
N LYS A 228 -14.34 -0.09 24.81
CA LYS A 228 -14.05 0.01 26.25
C LYS A 228 -12.69 -0.60 26.58
N ALA A 229 -12.39 -1.78 26.05
CA ALA A 229 -11.12 -2.47 26.23
C ALA A 229 -10.16 -2.26 25.03
N GLY A 230 -10.39 -1.24 24.21
CA GLY A 230 -9.46 -0.76 23.18
C GLY A 230 -8.95 -1.85 22.24
N LEU A 231 -7.62 -2.07 22.28
CA LEU A 231 -6.91 -2.95 21.34
C LEU A 231 -7.38 -4.41 21.39
N ARG A 232 -7.72 -4.91 22.58
CA ARG A 232 -8.20 -6.28 22.76
C ARG A 232 -9.52 -6.53 22.05
N ASP A 233 -10.53 -5.67 22.31
CA ASP A 233 -11.85 -5.82 21.71
C ASP A 233 -11.76 -5.75 20.19
N TYR A 234 -10.92 -4.87 19.69
CA TYR A 234 -10.69 -4.71 18.26
C TYR A 234 -10.03 -5.95 17.65
N LEU A 235 -8.91 -6.42 18.22
CA LEU A 235 -8.21 -7.60 17.72
C LEU A 235 -9.13 -8.83 17.74
N THR A 236 -9.88 -9.04 18.82
CA THR A 236 -10.84 -10.16 18.92
C THR A 236 -11.90 -10.13 17.80
N GLN A 237 -12.39 -8.93 17.43
CA GLN A 237 -13.39 -8.78 16.36
C GLN A 237 -12.80 -8.95 14.94
N THR A 238 -11.51 -8.73 14.76
CA THR A 238 -10.85 -8.77 13.44
C THR A 238 -10.15 -10.09 13.14
N LEU A 239 -9.90 -10.91 14.15
CA LEU A 239 -9.31 -12.24 13.96
C LEU A 239 -10.20 -13.12 13.07
N THR A 240 -9.56 -13.81 12.12
CA THR A 240 -10.23 -14.76 11.21
C THR A 240 -10.10 -16.21 11.67
N GLY A 241 -9.24 -16.50 12.66
CA GLY A 241 -9.02 -17.81 13.24
C GLY A 241 -9.08 -17.77 14.77
N ASP A 242 -9.30 -18.92 15.40
CA ASP A 242 -9.34 -19.03 16.85
C ASP A 242 -7.93 -18.93 17.45
N PRO A 243 -7.74 -18.13 18.50
CA PRO A 243 -6.47 -18.06 19.21
C PRO A 243 -6.12 -19.39 19.90
N VAL A 244 -4.88 -19.86 19.74
CA VAL A 244 -4.35 -21.08 20.37
C VAL A 244 -4.27 -20.95 21.90
N ILE A 245 -4.04 -19.71 22.36
CA ILE A 245 -3.97 -19.29 23.76
C ILE A 245 -4.76 -18.00 23.92
N PRO A 246 -5.18 -17.60 25.13
CA PRO A 246 -5.78 -16.30 25.36
C PRO A 246 -4.90 -15.16 24.83
N LEU A 247 -5.52 -14.04 24.48
CA LEU A 247 -4.79 -12.89 24.00
C LEU A 247 -3.81 -12.38 25.06
N PHE A 248 -2.58 -12.14 24.65
CA PHE A 248 -1.59 -11.43 25.44
C PHE A 248 -1.77 -9.93 25.24
N GLU A 249 -2.26 -9.24 26.26
CA GLU A 249 -2.46 -7.80 26.24
C GLU A 249 -1.69 -7.13 27.36
N GLY A 250 -1.33 -5.87 27.14
CA GLY A 250 -0.67 -5.08 28.16
C GLY A 250 -0.33 -3.68 27.69
N GLU A 251 0.22 -2.95 28.61
CA GLU A 251 0.81 -1.64 28.36
C GLU A 251 2.00 -1.41 29.27
N GLY A 252 2.93 -0.60 28.81
CA GLY A 252 4.08 -0.18 29.60
C GLY A 252 4.55 1.18 29.13
N PHE A 253 4.71 2.08 30.10
CA PHE A 253 5.14 3.46 29.86
C PHE A 253 6.23 3.84 30.86
N ALA A 254 7.20 4.62 30.38
CA ALA A 254 8.26 5.17 31.21
C ALA A 254 7.69 6.15 32.24
N ASP A 255 8.16 6.05 33.47
CA ASP A 255 7.86 7.02 34.52
C ASP A 255 8.84 8.22 34.45
N ALA A 256 8.64 9.21 35.31
CA ALA A 256 9.45 10.43 35.37
C ALA A 256 10.94 10.18 35.72
N ASN A 257 11.27 9.01 36.26
CA ASN A 257 12.63 8.64 36.68
C ASN A 257 13.27 7.59 35.77
N HIS A 258 12.66 7.29 34.62
CA HIS A 258 13.18 6.28 33.72
C HIS A 258 14.53 6.74 33.08
N ASP A 259 15.56 5.89 33.14
CA ASP A 259 16.93 6.26 32.74
C ASP A 259 17.10 6.57 31.24
N SER A 260 16.25 6.03 30.38
CA SER A 260 16.46 6.03 28.92
C SER A 260 15.32 6.66 28.11
N PHE A 261 14.12 6.80 28.66
CA PHE A 261 12.95 7.26 27.95
C PHE A 261 12.24 8.38 28.72
N ALA A 262 11.57 9.27 27.99
CA ALA A 262 10.80 10.35 28.62
C ALA A 262 9.53 9.80 29.27
N GLU A 263 9.04 10.51 30.28
CA GLU A 263 7.79 10.18 30.97
C GLU A 263 6.62 10.03 29.97
N GLY A 264 5.93 8.89 30.03
CA GLY A 264 4.81 8.54 29.18
C GLY A 264 5.18 7.93 27.83
N GLU A 265 6.48 7.85 27.46
CA GLU A 265 6.90 7.04 26.30
C GLU A 265 6.73 5.55 26.60
N GLY A 266 6.27 4.78 25.61
CA GLY A 266 6.04 3.35 25.79
C GLY A 266 5.09 2.80 24.75
N ALA A 267 4.40 1.72 25.09
CA ALA A 267 3.45 1.10 24.18
C ALA A 267 2.30 0.39 24.91
N SER A 268 1.19 0.25 24.22
CA SER A 268 0.09 -0.67 24.52
C SER A 268 -0.02 -1.68 23.40
N TRP A 269 -0.33 -2.92 23.72
CA TRP A 269 -0.40 -4.01 22.74
C TRP A 269 -1.52 -5.00 23.05
N ALA A 270 -2.04 -5.64 22.01
CA ALA A 270 -2.81 -6.86 22.08
C ALA A 270 -2.24 -7.83 21.03
N VAL A 271 -1.93 -9.05 21.43
CA VAL A 271 -1.32 -10.08 20.59
C VAL A 271 -2.10 -11.37 20.70
N ALA A 272 -2.40 -12.00 19.58
CA ALA A 272 -3.01 -13.32 19.48
C ALA A 272 -2.13 -14.23 18.61
N PHE A 273 -2.10 -15.51 18.93
CA PHE A 273 -1.43 -16.54 18.14
C PHE A 273 -2.46 -17.50 17.59
N THR A 274 -2.50 -17.69 16.27
CA THR A 274 -3.48 -18.54 15.58
C THR A 274 -2.79 -19.60 14.73
N GLU A 275 -3.33 -20.81 14.66
CA GLU A 275 -2.81 -21.83 13.74
C GLU A 275 -3.23 -21.57 12.30
N ASP A 276 -4.45 -21.08 12.10
CA ASP A 276 -5.09 -20.84 10.82
C ASP A 276 -5.52 -19.38 10.68
N GLY A 277 -5.84 -18.96 9.45
CA GLY A 277 -6.30 -17.62 9.13
C GLY A 277 -5.15 -16.68 8.74
N ALA A 278 -5.53 -15.55 8.14
CA ALA A 278 -4.59 -14.47 7.84
C ALA A 278 -4.26 -13.69 9.11
N PRO A 279 -2.98 -13.43 9.41
CA PRO A 279 -2.62 -12.64 10.58
C PRO A 279 -3.01 -11.17 10.40
N VAL A 280 -3.63 -10.60 11.42
CA VAL A 280 -3.90 -9.16 11.53
C VAL A 280 -2.67 -8.48 12.12
N ARG A 281 -2.11 -7.47 11.44
CA ARG A 281 -0.91 -6.76 11.89
C ARG A 281 -1.10 -5.28 11.68
N GLU A 282 -1.38 -4.58 12.76
CA GLU A 282 -1.59 -3.14 12.75
C GLU A 282 -0.71 -2.48 13.79
N SER A 283 -0.03 -1.41 13.38
CA SER A 283 0.80 -0.62 14.27
C SER A 283 0.56 0.87 14.12
N TYR A 284 0.68 1.57 15.24
CA TYR A 284 0.38 2.99 15.35
C TYR A 284 1.45 3.69 16.20
N VAL A 285 1.75 4.94 15.86
CA VAL A 285 2.62 5.81 16.65
C VAL A 285 1.90 7.14 16.86
N ASN A 286 1.67 7.52 18.12
CA ASN A 286 0.95 8.75 18.46
C ASN A 286 -0.38 8.89 17.69
N LEU A 287 -1.18 7.84 17.65
CA LEU A 287 -2.45 7.68 16.91
C LEU A 287 -2.33 7.68 15.38
N ILE A 288 -1.12 7.77 14.82
CA ILE A 288 -0.89 7.73 13.37
C ILE A 288 -0.72 6.26 12.94
N PRO A 289 -1.46 5.78 11.94
CA PRO A 289 -1.25 4.44 11.40
C PRO A 289 0.09 4.36 10.68
N THR A 290 0.86 3.32 10.99
CA THR A 290 2.15 3.03 10.36
C THR A 290 2.02 1.80 9.47
N SER A 291 1.39 1.99 8.31
CA SER A 291 1.08 0.90 7.36
C SER A 291 2.31 0.12 6.88
N ALA A 292 3.46 0.79 6.80
CA ALA A 292 4.75 0.18 6.48
C ALA A 292 5.56 -0.24 7.73
N GLY A 293 4.92 -0.29 8.92
CA GLY A 293 5.55 -0.67 10.18
C GLY A 293 6.64 0.29 10.63
N GLY A 294 7.77 -0.23 11.07
CA GLY A 294 8.93 0.56 11.47
C GLY A 294 9.65 -0.01 12.68
N THR A 295 10.42 0.85 13.34
CA THR A 295 11.26 0.45 14.47
C THR A 295 10.48 -0.01 15.70
N HIS A 296 9.30 0.56 15.97
CA HIS A 296 8.41 0.11 17.05
C HIS A 296 7.86 -1.30 16.81
N ASP A 297 7.50 -1.61 15.55
CA ASP A 297 7.08 -2.94 15.13
C ASP A 297 8.23 -3.95 15.29
N SER A 298 9.44 -3.58 14.88
CA SER A 298 10.64 -4.38 15.11
C SER A 298 10.90 -4.65 16.61
N GLY A 299 10.59 -3.67 17.47
CA GLY A 299 10.68 -3.82 18.92
C GLY A 299 9.67 -4.82 19.48
N LEU A 300 8.44 -4.83 18.98
CA LEU A 300 7.45 -5.85 19.34
C LEU A 300 7.94 -7.25 18.95
N ARG A 301 8.43 -7.41 17.70
CA ARG A 301 8.97 -8.68 17.19
C ARG A 301 10.11 -9.20 18.05
N ASP A 302 11.05 -8.35 18.38
CA ASP A 302 12.19 -8.67 19.23
C ASP A 302 11.75 -9.09 20.64
N GLY A 303 10.85 -8.33 21.25
CA GLY A 303 10.31 -8.61 22.58
C GLY A 303 9.57 -9.95 22.64
N LEU A 304 8.66 -10.20 21.67
CA LEU A 304 7.92 -11.46 21.58
C LEU A 304 8.85 -12.65 21.35
N PHE A 305 9.77 -12.54 20.40
CA PHE A 305 10.70 -13.63 20.09
C PHE A 305 11.61 -13.97 21.27
N THR A 306 12.18 -12.95 21.90
CA THR A 306 13.11 -13.15 23.02
C THR A 306 12.42 -13.80 24.21
N ALA A 307 11.21 -13.36 24.55
CA ALA A 307 10.44 -13.93 25.66
C ALA A 307 10.05 -15.40 25.41
N VAL A 308 9.53 -15.71 24.20
CA VAL A 308 9.17 -17.10 23.84
C VAL A 308 10.39 -18.00 23.80
N LYS A 309 11.50 -17.52 23.26
CA LYS A 309 12.77 -18.25 23.22
C LYS A 309 13.28 -18.53 24.64
N SER A 310 13.29 -17.52 25.53
CA SER A 310 13.67 -17.68 26.94
C SER A 310 12.82 -18.72 27.64
N PHE A 311 11.50 -18.71 27.43
CA PHE A 311 10.58 -19.70 28.00
C PHE A 311 10.88 -21.13 27.50
N ILE A 312 11.09 -21.29 26.19
CA ILE A 312 11.41 -22.60 25.57
C ILE A 312 12.74 -23.15 26.13
N GLU A 313 13.76 -22.30 26.28
CA GLU A 313 15.07 -22.67 26.82
C GLU A 313 14.97 -23.03 28.30
N LEU A 314 14.26 -22.23 29.11
CA LEU A 314 14.05 -22.44 30.53
C LEU A 314 13.38 -23.79 30.84
N HIS A 315 12.37 -24.14 30.04
CA HIS A 315 11.61 -25.38 30.21
C HIS A 315 12.17 -26.58 29.41
N GLY A 316 13.31 -26.42 28.73
CA GLY A 316 13.97 -27.49 27.99
C GLY A 316 13.12 -28.10 26.85
N LEU A 317 12.25 -27.28 26.23
CA LEU A 317 11.28 -27.75 25.24
C LEU A 317 11.86 -27.87 23.82
N LEU A 318 13.04 -27.32 23.57
CA LEU A 318 13.61 -27.29 22.21
C LEU A 318 14.16 -28.67 21.81
N PRO A 319 13.63 -29.29 20.73
CA PRO A 319 14.17 -30.56 20.24
C PRO A 319 15.61 -30.41 19.72
N LYS A 320 16.41 -31.48 19.84
CA LYS A 320 17.78 -31.49 19.32
C LYS A 320 17.83 -31.14 17.83
N GLY A 321 18.70 -30.20 17.46
CA GLY A 321 18.89 -29.79 16.07
C GLY A 321 17.88 -28.77 15.54
N VAL A 322 16.88 -28.37 16.32
CA VAL A 322 15.96 -27.28 15.95
C VAL A 322 16.55 -25.95 16.38
N LYS A 323 16.59 -24.99 15.45
CA LYS A 323 17.00 -23.59 15.70
C LYS A 323 15.81 -22.69 15.47
N LEU A 324 15.39 -22.00 16.53
CA LEU A 324 14.32 -20.99 16.45
C LEU A 324 14.82 -19.71 15.79
N MET A 325 13.94 -19.11 14.98
CA MET A 325 14.14 -17.79 14.38
C MET A 325 12.94 -16.89 14.72
N PRO A 326 13.07 -15.55 14.65
CA PRO A 326 11.98 -14.62 14.93
C PRO A 326 10.69 -14.93 14.14
N GLU A 327 10.83 -15.32 12.88
CA GLU A 327 9.71 -15.68 12.01
C GLU A 327 8.90 -16.87 12.51
N ASP A 328 9.51 -17.82 13.21
CA ASP A 328 8.81 -19.02 13.71
C ASP A 328 7.78 -18.65 14.79
N VAL A 329 8.04 -17.59 15.55
CA VAL A 329 7.09 -17.02 16.52
C VAL A 329 6.13 -16.03 15.84
N PHE A 330 6.68 -15.16 14.99
CA PHE A 330 5.94 -14.02 14.47
C PHE A 330 5.03 -14.35 13.29
N ALA A 331 5.31 -15.41 12.52
CA ALA A 331 4.49 -15.81 11.37
C ALA A 331 3.01 -16.04 11.73
N ARG A 332 2.73 -16.49 12.94
CA ARG A 332 1.39 -16.79 13.46
C ARG A 332 0.87 -15.77 14.47
N ALA A 333 1.60 -14.66 14.67
CA ALA A 333 1.19 -13.58 15.55
C ALA A 333 0.31 -12.58 14.79
N SER A 334 -0.90 -12.38 15.31
CA SER A 334 -1.76 -11.24 15.00
C SER A 334 -1.63 -10.22 16.13
N TYR A 335 -1.53 -8.93 15.81
CA TYR A 335 -1.35 -7.91 16.83
C TYR A 335 -1.90 -6.56 16.41
N VAL A 336 -2.21 -5.77 17.43
CA VAL A 336 -2.39 -4.32 17.33
C VAL A 336 -1.44 -3.67 18.33
N LEU A 337 -0.57 -2.81 17.84
CA LEU A 337 0.46 -2.10 18.61
C LEU A 337 0.22 -0.60 18.54
N SER A 338 0.17 0.06 19.69
CA SER A 338 0.13 1.53 19.81
C SER A 338 1.31 2.02 20.60
N ALA A 339 2.29 2.64 19.94
CA ALA A 339 3.45 3.25 20.60
C ALA A 339 3.24 4.75 20.82
N LYS A 340 3.73 5.24 21.97
CA LYS A 340 3.85 6.66 22.28
C LYS A 340 5.33 7.04 22.28
N VAL A 341 5.71 7.92 21.36
CA VAL A 341 7.09 8.38 21.18
C VAL A 341 7.08 9.91 21.21
N LEU A 342 7.93 10.52 22.03
CA LEU A 342 7.92 11.97 22.26
C LEU A 342 8.30 12.75 21.01
N ASP A 343 9.35 12.31 20.31
CA ASP A 343 9.82 12.94 19.06
C ASP A 343 10.00 11.89 17.95
N PRO A 344 8.89 11.37 17.38
CA PRO A 344 8.97 10.32 16.38
C PRO A 344 9.53 10.83 15.05
N GLN A 345 10.53 10.13 14.52
CA GLN A 345 11.10 10.38 13.22
C GLN A 345 10.49 9.41 12.21
N PHE A 346 9.75 9.93 11.24
CA PHE A 346 9.09 9.14 10.20
C PHE A 346 9.84 9.20 8.88
N GLN A 347 9.61 8.21 8.04
CA GLN A 347 10.04 8.24 6.65
C GLN A 347 9.01 9.06 5.84
N GLY A 348 9.37 10.31 5.51
CA GLY A 348 8.52 11.21 4.73
C GLY A 348 7.35 11.84 5.50
N GLN A 349 6.63 12.74 4.83
CA GLN A 349 5.54 13.51 5.41
C GLN A 349 4.26 12.68 5.66
N ILE A 350 4.05 11.62 4.90
CA ILE A 350 2.88 10.73 4.99
C ILE A 350 2.92 9.85 6.27
N LYS A 351 4.09 9.76 6.92
CA LYS A 351 4.29 9.11 8.23
C LYS A 351 4.00 7.60 8.28
N GLU A 352 4.08 6.90 7.16
CA GLU A 352 3.74 5.47 7.07
C GLU A 352 4.71 4.54 7.80
N ARG A 353 5.96 4.99 8.04
CA ARG A 353 7.00 4.18 8.66
C ARG A 353 7.77 4.96 9.72
N LEU A 354 7.89 4.38 10.91
CA LEU A 354 8.73 4.96 11.97
C LEU A 354 10.20 4.55 11.79
N ASN A 355 11.10 5.55 11.86
CA ASN A 355 12.55 5.35 11.76
C ASN A 355 13.32 5.67 13.06
N SER A 356 12.64 6.11 14.13
CA SER A 356 13.27 6.39 15.43
C SER A 356 13.98 5.15 15.96
N ARG A 357 15.32 5.14 16.02
CA ARG A 357 16.12 3.97 16.40
C ARG A 357 15.79 3.45 17.80
N ASP A 358 15.56 4.36 18.73
CA ASP A 358 15.29 4.02 20.14
C ASP A 358 13.92 3.34 20.35
N ALA A 359 12.99 3.48 19.39
CA ALA A 359 11.68 2.84 19.47
C ALA A 359 11.75 1.29 19.48
N VAL A 360 12.80 0.69 18.90
CA VAL A 360 13.03 -0.77 19.02
C VAL A 360 13.19 -1.14 20.48
N ARG A 361 14.09 -0.45 21.20
CA ARG A 361 14.38 -0.69 22.62
C ARG A 361 13.19 -0.31 23.50
N LEU A 362 12.53 0.80 23.18
CA LEU A 362 11.36 1.27 23.90
C LEU A 362 10.29 0.18 23.99
N VAL A 363 9.87 -0.36 22.85
CA VAL A 363 8.81 -1.37 22.81
C VAL A 363 9.29 -2.72 23.34
N SER A 364 10.50 -3.17 22.96
CA SER A 364 11.04 -4.45 23.43
C SER A 364 11.20 -4.49 24.94
N ASN A 365 11.66 -3.39 25.58
CA ASN A 365 11.86 -3.33 27.02
C ASN A 365 10.58 -3.43 27.86
N PHE A 366 9.44 -3.07 27.31
CA PHE A 366 8.15 -3.24 28.00
C PHE A 366 7.47 -4.57 27.64
N VAL A 367 7.49 -4.97 26.37
CA VAL A 367 6.81 -6.19 25.90
C VAL A 367 7.48 -7.46 26.41
N ARG A 368 8.82 -7.52 26.34
CA ARG A 368 9.58 -8.73 26.71
C ARG A 368 9.34 -9.16 28.15
N PRO A 369 9.58 -8.36 29.20
CA PRO A 369 9.38 -8.79 30.57
C PRO A 369 7.90 -9.07 30.89
N ALA A 370 6.97 -8.35 30.27
CA ALA A 370 5.55 -8.61 30.44
C ALA A 370 5.16 -9.99 29.90
N LEU A 371 5.66 -10.37 28.71
CA LEU A 371 5.37 -11.69 28.14
C LEU A 371 6.13 -12.81 28.90
N GLU A 372 7.38 -12.59 29.30
CA GLU A 372 8.13 -13.56 30.13
C GLU A 372 7.38 -13.86 31.44
N LEU A 373 6.88 -12.83 32.13
CA LEU A 373 6.08 -13.00 33.33
C LEU A 373 4.78 -13.77 33.04
N TRP A 374 4.02 -13.33 32.04
CA TRP A 374 2.75 -13.92 31.66
C TRP A 374 2.87 -15.40 31.28
N LEU A 375 3.92 -15.80 30.54
CA LEU A 375 4.18 -17.19 30.15
C LEU A 375 4.55 -18.05 31.35
N ASN A 376 5.29 -17.50 32.32
CA ASN A 376 5.67 -18.24 33.55
C ASN A 376 4.53 -18.36 34.56
N GLU A 377 3.61 -17.41 34.59
CA GLU A 377 2.35 -17.52 35.35
C GLU A 377 1.37 -18.52 34.73
N HIS A 378 1.43 -18.70 33.41
CA HIS A 378 0.54 -19.55 32.62
C HIS A 378 1.32 -20.59 31.81
N VAL A 379 2.03 -21.49 32.49
CA VAL A 379 2.96 -22.45 31.87
C VAL A 379 2.32 -23.26 30.75
N ASP A 380 1.04 -23.64 30.89
CA ASP A 380 0.32 -24.39 29.85
C ASP A 380 0.11 -23.57 28.55
N TYR A 381 -0.10 -22.27 28.65
CA TYR A 381 -0.15 -21.37 27.49
C TYR A 381 1.23 -21.25 26.86
N GLY A 382 2.28 -21.10 27.69
CA GLY A 382 3.66 -21.07 27.23
C GLY A 382 4.06 -22.33 26.47
N LYS A 383 3.65 -23.51 26.94
CA LYS A 383 3.90 -24.79 26.23
C LYS A 383 3.19 -24.84 24.87
N LYS A 384 1.91 -24.44 24.79
CA LYS A 384 1.18 -24.40 23.51
C LYS A 384 1.84 -23.45 22.52
N LEU A 385 2.26 -22.27 22.98
CA LEU A 385 2.98 -21.31 22.14
C LEU A 385 4.33 -21.84 21.69
N ALA A 386 5.06 -22.54 22.59
CA ALA A 386 6.30 -23.21 22.26
C ALA A 386 6.11 -24.29 21.18
N GLU A 387 5.07 -25.12 21.32
CA GLU A 387 4.71 -26.14 20.31
C GLU A 387 4.44 -25.50 18.95
N LEU A 388 3.69 -24.40 18.89
CA LEU A 388 3.41 -23.66 17.67
C LEU A 388 4.71 -23.15 17.02
N ALA A 389 5.59 -22.49 17.79
CA ALA A 389 6.86 -21.97 17.30
C ALA A 389 7.84 -23.09 16.86
N ILE A 390 7.92 -24.20 17.62
CA ILE A 390 8.77 -25.34 17.27
C ILE A 390 8.25 -26.04 16.01
N LYS A 391 6.93 -26.21 15.85
CA LYS A 391 6.30 -26.74 14.64
C LYS A 391 6.64 -25.88 13.42
N ALA A 392 6.58 -24.56 13.54
CA ALA A 392 6.98 -23.62 12.50
C ALA A 392 8.49 -23.76 12.14
N ALA A 393 9.37 -23.80 13.14
CA ALA A 393 10.81 -24.00 12.96
C ALA A 393 11.14 -25.33 12.27
N GLN A 394 10.50 -26.42 12.70
CA GLN A 394 10.67 -27.73 12.08
C GLN A 394 10.18 -27.76 10.63
N SER A 395 9.03 -27.15 10.34
CA SER A 395 8.51 -27.03 8.98
C SER A 395 9.46 -26.24 8.09
N ARG A 396 9.97 -25.10 8.56
CA ARG A 396 11.00 -24.31 7.85
C ARG A 396 12.28 -25.10 7.60
N GLN A 397 12.79 -25.82 8.62
CA GLN A 397 14.00 -26.65 8.46
C GLN A 397 13.78 -27.83 7.51
N LYS A 398 12.62 -28.51 7.58
CA LYS A 398 12.28 -29.58 6.64
C LYS A 398 12.18 -29.08 5.20
N ALA A 399 11.63 -27.90 4.99
CA ALA A 399 11.60 -27.24 3.68
C ALA A 399 13.03 -26.99 3.18
N GLY A 400 13.91 -26.42 4.04
CA GLY A 400 15.32 -26.21 3.73
C GLY A 400 16.09 -27.50 3.43
N GLN A 401 15.89 -28.56 4.24
CA GLN A 401 16.53 -29.86 4.02
C GLN A 401 16.04 -30.58 2.75
N LYS A 402 14.77 -30.42 2.36
CA LYS A 402 14.26 -30.92 1.07
C LYS A 402 14.97 -30.22 -0.10
N VAL A 403 15.25 -28.95 0.01
CA VAL A 403 16.01 -28.17 -0.98
C VAL A 403 17.47 -28.65 -1.01
N GLU A 404 18.13 -28.84 0.16
CA GLU A 404 19.52 -29.37 0.20
C GLU A 404 19.63 -30.81 -0.27
N LYS A 405 18.70 -31.69 0.08
CA LYS A 405 18.69 -33.09 -0.43
C LYS A 405 18.45 -33.15 -1.94
N ARG A 406 17.73 -32.19 -2.53
CA ARG A 406 17.58 -32.07 -3.98
C ARG A 406 18.86 -31.53 -4.65
N LYS A 407 19.64 -30.70 -3.96
CA LYS A 407 20.94 -30.20 -4.46
C LYS A 407 22.02 -31.31 -4.51
N SER A 408 21.90 -32.38 -3.72
CA SER A 408 22.89 -33.47 -3.66
C SER A 408 22.66 -34.62 -4.67
N SER A 409 21.53 -34.67 -5.35
CA SER A 409 21.25 -35.66 -6.41
C SER A 409 21.10 -34.92 -7.75
N GLY A 410 22.19 -34.87 -8.48
CA GLY A 410 22.43 -34.25 -9.77
C GLY A 410 21.25 -34.05 -10.69
N VAL A 411 21.33 -32.97 -11.46
CA VAL A 411 20.49 -32.56 -12.61
C VAL A 411 19.00 -32.52 -12.26
N ALA A 412 18.49 -31.34 -11.92
CA ALA A 412 17.05 -31.11 -11.87
C ALA A 412 16.47 -31.53 -13.23
N VAL A 413 15.60 -32.55 -13.24
CA VAL A 413 14.90 -32.95 -14.46
C VAL A 413 13.95 -31.82 -14.80
N LEU A 414 14.22 -31.14 -15.91
CA LEU A 414 13.38 -30.07 -16.42
C LEU A 414 11.95 -30.56 -16.66
N PRO A 415 10.94 -29.68 -16.46
CA PRO A 415 9.55 -30.06 -16.72
C PRO A 415 9.38 -30.59 -18.15
N GLY A 416 8.73 -31.75 -18.32
CA GLY A 416 8.56 -32.37 -19.64
C GLY A 416 7.75 -31.53 -20.63
N LYS A 417 6.98 -30.54 -20.13
CA LYS A 417 6.24 -29.57 -20.96
C LYS A 417 7.08 -28.36 -21.38
N LEU A 418 8.23 -28.10 -20.74
CA LEU A 418 9.15 -27.03 -21.13
C LEU A 418 9.79 -27.34 -22.47
N THR A 419 9.67 -26.42 -23.41
CA THR A 419 10.47 -26.44 -24.64
C THR A 419 11.57 -25.42 -24.48
N ASP A 420 12.77 -25.90 -24.11
CA ASP A 420 13.92 -25.06 -23.75
C ASP A 420 14.60 -24.41 -24.96
N CYS A 421 15.43 -23.40 -24.72
CA CYS A 421 16.31 -22.79 -25.68
C CYS A 421 17.67 -23.51 -25.72
N GLU A 422 18.41 -23.31 -26.81
CA GLU A 422 19.70 -24.00 -27.06
C GLU A 422 20.88 -23.23 -26.44
N SER A 423 20.79 -21.90 -26.33
CA SER A 423 21.84 -21.05 -25.79
C SER A 423 22.02 -21.21 -24.28
N ARG A 424 23.24 -21.02 -23.82
CA ARG A 424 23.59 -20.94 -22.37
C ARG A 424 23.84 -19.51 -21.90
N ASP A 425 23.68 -18.53 -22.78
CA ASP A 425 23.82 -17.11 -22.43
C ASP A 425 22.58 -16.57 -21.74
N ILE A 426 22.60 -16.58 -20.41
CA ILE A 426 21.49 -16.17 -19.55
C ILE A 426 21.03 -14.76 -19.90
N ALA A 427 21.93 -13.85 -20.23
CA ALA A 427 21.58 -12.45 -20.51
C ALA A 427 20.63 -12.30 -21.72
N HIS A 428 20.75 -13.21 -22.69
CA HIS A 428 19.94 -13.23 -23.91
C HIS A 428 18.80 -14.25 -23.87
N ASN A 429 18.84 -15.20 -22.93
CA ASN A 429 17.82 -16.23 -22.83
C ASN A 429 16.53 -15.70 -22.19
N GLU A 430 15.40 -16.12 -22.72
CA GLU A 430 14.07 -15.72 -22.29
C GLU A 430 13.17 -16.93 -22.14
N VAL A 431 12.33 -16.96 -21.10
CA VAL A 431 11.25 -17.95 -20.97
C VAL A 431 9.89 -17.28 -21.02
N PHE A 432 9.01 -17.79 -21.86
CA PHE A 432 7.62 -17.35 -21.93
C PHE A 432 6.74 -18.35 -21.17
N LEU A 433 6.06 -17.87 -20.16
CA LEU A 433 5.00 -18.57 -19.45
C LEU A 433 3.70 -18.34 -20.24
N VAL A 434 3.25 -19.34 -20.96
CA VAL A 434 2.17 -19.19 -21.96
C VAL A 434 0.90 -19.85 -21.46
N GLU A 435 -0.22 -19.16 -21.57
CA GLU A 435 -1.53 -19.68 -21.21
C GLU A 435 -1.97 -20.79 -22.17
N GLY A 436 -2.18 -21.99 -21.63
CA GLY A 436 -2.74 -23.14 -22.34
C GLY A 436 -1.80 -23.85 -23.32
N ASP A 437 -2.15 -25.09 -23.64
CA ASP A 437 -1.37 -25.93 -24.55
C ASP A 437 -1.54 -25.49 -26.02
N SER A 438 -2.65 -24.88 -26.40
CA SER A 438 -2.91 -24.42 -27.77
C SER A 438 -2.01 -23.24 -28.15
N ALA A 439 -2.04 -22.18 -27.35
CA ALA A 439 -1.15 -21.02 -27.53
C ALA A 439 0.32 -21.41 -27.35
N GLY A 440 0.60 -22.32 -26.40
CA GLY A 440 1.92 -22.92 -26.22
C GLY A 440 2.43 -23.63 -27.45
N GLY A 441 1.56 -24.30 -28.24
CA GLY A 441 1.90 -24.93 -29.50
C GLY A 441 2.35 -23.93 -30.56
N SER A 442 1.56 -22.87 -30.79
CA SER A 442 1.93 -21.79 -31.74
C SER A 442 3.21 -21.07 -31.33
N ALA A 443 3.39 -20.79 -30.01
CA ALA A 443 4.57 -20.16 -29.48
C ALA A 443 5.83 -21.04 -29.66
N LYS A 444 5.72 -22.35 -29.43
CA LYS A 444 6.82 -23.30 -29.67
C LYS A 444 7.28 -23.31 -31.13
N MET A 445 6.37 -23.20 -32.08
CA MET A 445 6.69 -23.16 -33.52
C MET A 445 7.26 -21.80 -33.94
N GLY A 446 6.77 -20.71 -33.36
CA GLY A 446 7.15 -19.35 -33.74
C GLY A 446 8.39 -18.80 -33.03
N ARG A 447 8.86 -19.41 -31.96
CA ARG A 447 9.96 -18.89 -31.15
C ARG A 447 11.33 -18.92 -31.84
N ASN A 448 12.23 -18.08 -31.40
CA ASN A 448 13.64 -18.26 -31.64
C ASN A 448 14.16 -19.42 -30.78
N LYS A 449 14.57 -20.54 -31.43
CA LYS A 449 15.02 -21.76 -30.74
C LYS A 449 16.32 -21.55 -29.98
N GLU A 450 17.15 -20.63 -30.42
CA GLU A 450 18.43 -20.37 -29.79
C GLU A 450 18.27 -19.73 -28.42
N SER A 451 17.42 -18.69 -28.28
CA SER A 451 17.35 -17.85 -27.06
C SER A 451 16.01 -17.89 -26.35
N GLN A 452 14.94 -18.47 -26.91
CA GLN A 452 13.62 -18.44 -26.34
C GLN A 452 13.11 -19.83 -25.94
N ALA A 453 12.69 -19.96 -24.69
CA ALA A 453 12.03 -21.13 -24.12
C ALA A 453 10.52 -20.87 -23.94
N ILE A 454 9.71 -21.92 -24.05
CA ILE A 454 8.26 -21.88 -23.88
C ILE A 454 7.84 -22.88 -22.80
N LEU A 455 7.14 -22.38 -21.78
CA LEU A 455 6.53 -23.17 -20.74
C LEU A 455 5.00 -22.98 -20.76
N PRO A 456 4.22 -23.90 -21.36
CA PRO A 456 2.77 -23.83 -21.31
C PRO A 456 2.26 -24.09 -19.88
N LEU A 457 1.29 -23.30 -19.46
CA LEU A 457 0.60 -23.44 -18.17
C LEU A 457 -0.74 -24.12 -18.38
N ARG A 458 -1.08 -25.11 -17.55
CA ARG A 458 -2.33 -25.87 -17.66
C ARG A 458 -3.38 -25.29 -16.72
N GLY A 459 -4.23 -24.44 -17.25
CA GLY A 459 -5.32 -23.81 -16.52
C GLY A 459 -4.86 -22.67 -15.60
N LYS A 460 -5.76 -22.21 -14.75
CA LYS A 460 -5.51 -21.11 -13.81
C LYS A 460 -4.51 -21.53 -12.75
N VAL A 461 -3.46 -20.75 -12.57
CA VAL A 461 -2.45 -20.95 -11.53
C VAL A 461 -3.10 -20.73 -10.15
N LEU A 462 -2.62 -21.42 -9.14
CA LEU A 462 -3.10 -21.27 -7.76
C LEU A 462 -2.93 -19.80 -7.31
N ASN A 463 -3.96 -19.23 -6.68
CA ASN A 463 -3.81 -17.98 -5.95
C ASN A 463 -2.87 -18.19 -4.76
N THR A 464 -1.69 -17.58 -4.84
CA THR A 464 -0.60 -17.81 -3.88
C THR A 464 -0.53 -16.74 -2.79
N TRP A 465 -1.47 -15.81 -2.73
CA TRP A 465 -1.44 -14.71 -1.77
C TRP A 465 -1.36 -15.17 -0.31
N GLU A 466 -2.17 -16.16 0.05
CA GLU A 466 -2.25 -16.71 1.40
C GLU A 466 -1.71 -18.15 1.50
N VAL A 467 -0.93 -18.58 0.52
CA VAL A 467 -0.42 -19.97 0.49
C VAL A 467 0.96 -20.04 1.11
N ASP A 468 1.12 -20.91 2.11
CA ASP A 468 2.43 -21.21 2.70
C ASP A 468 3.37 -21.85 1.68
N ARG A 469 4.68 -21.59 1.79
CA ARG A 469 5.71 -22.14 0.89
C ARG A 469 5.64 -23.67 0.73
N ASP A 470 5.31 -24.38 1.79
CA ASP A 470 5.22 -25.86 1.76
C ASP A 470 4.10 -26.35 0.84
N ARG A 471 3.01 -25.59 0.74
CA ARG A 471 1.90 -25.87 -0.17
C ARG A 471 2.16 -25.43 -1.60
N LEU A 472 3.05 -24.44 -1.81
CA LEU A 472 3.43 -23.99 -3.14
C LEU A 472 4.04 -25.13 -3.98
N PHE A 473 4.98 -25.86 -3.39
CA PHE A 473 5.65 -26.98 -4.08
C PHE A 473 4.77 -28.21 -4.29
N ALA A 474 3.62 -28.29 -3.61
CA ALA A 474 2.61 -29.31 -3.90
C ALA A 474 1.82 -29.01 -5.19
N ASN A 475 1.85 -27.77 -5.67
CA ASN A 475 1.26 -27.38 -6.93
C ASN A 475 2.26 -27.62 -8.07
N ASN A 476 1.90 -28.48 -9.02
CA ASN A 476 2.78 -28.87 -10.12
C ASN A 476 3.17 -27.69 -11.03
N GLU A 477 2.25 -26.75 -11.29
CA GLU A 477 2.53 -25.60 -12.15
C GLU A 477 3.58 -24.68 -11.51
N ILE A 478 3.46 -24.39 -10.22
CA ILE A 478 4.43 -23.56 -9.50
C ILE A 478 5.78 -24.26 -9.38
N HIS A 479 5.76 -25.57 -9.12
CA HIS A 479 6.97 -26.39 -9.12
C HIS A 479 7.67 -26.34 -10.49
N ASP A 480 6.92 -26.48 -11.58
CA ASP A 480 7.47 -26.45 -12.93
C ASP A 480 8.06 -25.06 -13.28
N ILE A 481 7.38 -23.97 -12.86
CA ILE A 481 7.90 -22.61 -13.02
C ILE A 481 9.23 -22.44 -12.27
N SER A 482 9.29 -22.83 -10.98
CA SER A 482 10.50 -22.74 -10.17
C SER A 482 11.67 -23.52 -10.78
N VAL A 483 11.44 -24.76 -11.19
CA VAL A 483 12.46 -25.61 -11.81
C VAL A 483 12.89 -25.08 -13.18
N ALA A 484 11.96 -24.58 -13.99
CA ALA A 484 12.28 -24.01 -15.30
C ALA A 484 13.15 -22.75 -15.16
N ILE A 485 12.80 -21.85 -14.24
CA ILE A 485 13.55 -20.60 -14.01
C ILE A 485 14.89 -20.88 -13.31
N GLY A 486 14.96 -21.92 -12.49
CA GLY A 486 16.15 -22.29 -11.71
C GLY A 486 16.30 -21.51 -10.41
N VAL A 487 15.23 -20.89 -9.91
CA VAL A 487 15.20 -20.12 -8.65
C VAL A 487 14.09 -20.64 -7.77
N ASP A 488 14.40 -20.87 -6.51
CA ASP A 488 13.41 -21.34 -5.52
C ASP A 488 12.55 -20.17 -5.01
N PRO A 489 11.26 -20.41 -4.67
CA PRO A 489 10.42 -19.43 -4.04
C PRO A 489 11.04 -18.89 -2.75
N HIS A 490 11.00 -17.57 -2.58
CA HIS A 490 11.60 -16.82 -1.48
C HIS A 490 10.75 -15.61 -1.10
N GLY A 491 10.96 -15.06 0.09
CA GLY A 491 10.32 -13.83 0.54
C GLY A 491 11.19 -12.59 0.27
N PRO A 492 10.65 -11.39 0.55
CA PRO A 492 11.35 -10.12 0.29
C PRO A 492 12.64 -9.95 1.09
N ASN A 493 12.74 -10.59 2.26
CA ASN A 493 13.92 -10.51 3.14
C ASN A 493 14.88 -11.69 2.97
N ASP A 494 14.59 -12.63 2.07
CA ASP A 494 15.45 -13.77 1.81
C ASP A 494 16.54 -13.39 0.79
N SER A 495 17.65 -14.13 0.84
CA SER A 495 18.71 -14.07 -0.17
C SER A 495 18.70 -15.37 -0.96
N PRO A 496 17.90 -15.46 -2.05
CA PRO A 496 17.84 -16.66 -2.86
C PRO A 496 19.15 -16.88 -3.61
N ASP A 497 19.46 -18.14 -3.89
CA ASP A 497 20.57 -18.49 -4.76
C ASP A 497 20.17 -18.24 -6.24
N MET A 498 20.65 -17.15 -6.79
CA MET A 498 20.43 -16.78 -8.19
C MET A 498 21.45 -17.40 -9.16
N SER A 499 22.42 -18.16 -8.65
CA SER A 499 23.47 -18.76 -9.50
C SER A 499 22.94 -19.79 -10.49
N ASN A 500 21.75 -20.34 -10.23
CA ASN A 500 21.08 -21.31 -11.09
C ASN A 500 20.01 -20.69 -11.99
N LEU A 501 19.89 -19.36 -12.03
CA LEU A 501 18.98 -18.64 -12.93
C LEU A 501 19.31 -19.04 -14.39
N ARG A 502 18.29 -19.39 -15.15
CA ARG A 502 18.44 -19.92 -16.52
C ARG A 502 18.11 -18.90 -17.60
N TYR A 503 17.30 -17.91 -17.28
CA TYR A 503 16.80 -16.92 -18.24
C TYR A 503 16.94 -15.51 -17.69
N GLY A 504 17.46 -14.60 -18.51
CA GLY A 504 17.55 -13.17 -18.21
C GLY A 504 16.19 -12.48 -18.21
N LYS A 505 15.19 -13.06 -18.91
CA LYS A 505 13.82 -12.56 -18.90
C LYS A 505 12.83 -13.68 -18.70
N VAL A 506 11.88 -13.45 -17.80
CA VAL A 506 10.69 -14.26 -17.56
C VAL A 506 9.49 -13.47 -18.05
N CYS A 507 8.87 -13.90 -19.13
CA CYS A 507 7.79 -13.18 -19.80
C CYS A 507 6.46 -13.88 -19.59
N ILE A 508 5.50 -13.20 -18.99
CA ILE A 508 4.10 -13.68 -18.87
C ILE A 508 3.39 -13.38 -20.19
N LEU A 509 2.82 -14.41 -20.81
CA LEU A 509 2.10 -14.32 -22.07
C LEU A 509 0.72 -14.99 -21.91
N SER A 510 -0.31 -14.18 -21.72
CA SER A 510 -1.70 -14.59 -21.56
C SER A 510 -2.57 -14.04 -22.67
N ASP A 511 -3.76 -14.62 -22.84
CA ASP A 511 -4.78 -14.13 -23.77
C ASP A 511 -5.21 -12.70 -23.37
N ALA A 512 -5.71 -11.95 -24.32
CA ALA A 512 -6.15 -10.57 -24.11
C ALA A 512 -7.60 -10.47 -23.62
N ASP A 513 -8.16 -11.55 -23.11
CA ASP A 513 -9.50 -11.63 -22.54
C ASP A 513 -9.50 -11.55 -20.99
N VAL A 514 -10.67 -11.65 -20.39
CA VAL A 514 -10.86 -11.58 -18.92
C VAL A 514 -10.15 -12.74 -18.21
N ASP A 515 -10.17 -13.95 -18.80
CA ASP A 515 -9.52 -15.13 -18.21
C ASP A 515 -8.00 -15.01 -18.27
N GLY A 516 -7.45 -14.51 -19.39
CA GLY A 516 -6.01 -14.23 -19.51
C GLY A 516 -5.53 -13.13 -18.56
N SER A 517 -6.33 -12.08 -18.38
CA SER A 517 -6.05 -11.04 -17.38
C SER A 517 -6.02 -11.61 -15.96
N HIS A 518 -6.92 -12.56 -15.64
CA HIS A 518 -6.93 -13.25 -14.35
C HIS A 518 -5.67 -14.11 -14.17
N ILE A 519 -5.25 -14.87 -15.18
CA ILE A 519 -4.01 -15.67 -15.14
C ILE A 519 -2.80 -14.76 -14.96
N GLN A 520 -2.76 -13.62 -15.64
CA GLN A 520 -1.71 -12.62 -15.49
C GLN A 520 -1.60 -12.13 -14.04
N VAL A 521 -2.72 -11.77 -13.41
CA VAL A 521 -2.74 -11.31 -12.00
C VAL A 521 -2.32 -12.42 -11.05
N LEU A 522 -2.73 -13.67 -11.29
CA LEU A 522 -2.28 -14.82 -10.47
C LEU A 522 -0.78 -15.04 -10.56
N LEU A 523 -0.18 -14.91 -11.75
CA LEU A 523 1.27 -15.00 -11.95
C LEU A 523 2.00 -13.81 -11.31
N LEU A 524 1.50 -12.59 -11.49
CA LEU A 524 2.05 -11.41 -10.82
C LEU A 524 2.02 -11.57 -9.29
N THR A 525 0.93 -12.13 -8.74
CA THR A 525 0.82 -12.45 -7.31
C THR A 525 1.88 -13.46 -6.87
N LEU A 526 2.10 -14.51 -7.67
CA LEU A 526 3.13 -15.51 -7.42
C LEU A 526 4.53 -14.87 -7.38
N PHE A 527 4.88 -14.08 -8.38
CA PHE A 527 6.19 -13.44 -8.45
C PHE A 527 6.38 -12.40 -7.36
N PHE A 528 5.39 -11.56 -7.11
CA PHE A 528 5.43 -10.55 -6.06
C PHE A 528 5.63 -11.16 -4.66
N ARG A 529 4.90 -12.23 -4.36
CA ARG A 529 4.89 -12.84 -3.02
C ARG A 529 6.05 -13.82 -2.79
N HIS A 530 6.44 -14.55 -3.85
CA HIS A 530 7.34 -15.70 -3.73
C HIS A 530 8.57 -15.67 -4.61
N PHE A 531 8.75 -14.63 -5.43
CA PHE A 531 9.96 -14.39 -6.23
C PHE A 531 10.31 -12.89 -6.32
N PRO A 532 10.21 -12.11 -5.22
CA PRO A 532 10.39 -10.65 -5.29
C PRO A 532 11.77 -10.24 -5.81
N LYS A 533 12.81 -11.03 -5.56
CA LYS A 533 14.17 -10.72 -6.05
C LYS A 533 14.32 -10.82 -7.56
N LEU A 534 13.47 -11.58 -8.25
CA LEU A 534 13.41 -11.58 -9.71
C LEU A 534 12.83 -10.26 -10.25
N ILE A 535 11.85 -9.67 -9.56
CA ILE A 535 11.31 -8.36 -9.91
C ILE A 535 12.33 -7.26 -9.63
N GLU A 536 12.93 -7.25 -8.42
CA GLU A 536 13.96 -6.29 -8.04
C GLU A 536 15.18 -6.30 -8.99
N ALA A 537 15.54 -7.47 -9.52
CA ALA A 537 16.62 -7.64 -10.49
C ALA A 537 16.21 -7.35 -11.95
N GLY A 538 14.94 -6.98 -12.21
CA GLY A 538 14.46 -6.63 -13.55
C GLY A 538 14.28 -7.81 -14.50
N HIS A 539 14.01 -9.01 -13.97
CA HIS A 539 13.84 -10.22 -14.79
C HIS A 539 12.41 -10.51 -15.21
N LEU A 540 11.38 -9.83 -14.63
CA LEU A 540 9.98 -10.12 -14.90
C LEU A 540 9.36 -9.15 -15.90
N TYR A 541 8.64 -9.68 -16.89
CA TYR A 541 7.99 -8.93 -17.95
C TYR A 541 6.58 -9.47 -18.23
N VAL A 542 5.71 -8.59 -18.74
CA VAL A 542 4.42 -8.98 -19.34
C VAL A 542 4.49 -8.69 -20.83
N ALA A 543 4.22 -9.70 -21.63
CA ALA A 543 4.12 -9.55 -23.08
C ALA A 543 2.71 -9.04 -23.45
N ARG A 544 2.66 -8.09 -24.39
CA ARG A 544 1.40 -7.50 -24.87
C ARG A 544 1.13 -7.93 -26.31
N PRO A 545 0.38 -9.01 -26.55
CA PRO A 545 -0.07 -9.40 -27.88
C PRO A 545 -1.06 -8.38 -28.43
N PRO A 546 -1.17 -8.22 -29.76
CA PRO A 546 -2.13 -7.31 -30.36
C PRO A 546 -3.57 -7.87 -30.27
N LEU A 547 -4.54 -6.97 -30.13
CA LEU A 547 -5.97 -7.29 -30.21
C LEU A 547 -6.49 -7.30 -31.65
N PHE A 548 -5.89 -6.46 -32.51
CA PHE A 548 -6.40 -6.29 -33.87
C PHE A 548 -5.29 -6.47 -34.90
N ARG A 549 -5.72 -6.97 -36.06
CA ARG A 549 -4.93 -7.01 -37.30
C ARG A 549 -5.69 -6.28 -38.38
N VAL A 550 -5.03 -5.38 -39.07
CA VAL A 550 -5.56 -4.63 -40.22
C VAL A 550 -4.79 -5.06 -41.48
N ASP A 551 -5.48 -5.64 -42.41
CA ASP A 551 -4.92 -6.01 -43.73
C ASP A 551 -5.36 -4.98 -44.77
N ALA A 552 -4.38 -4.33 -45.41
CA ALA A 552 -4.60 -3.42 -46.51
C ALA A 552 -4.04 -4.00 -47.80
N PRO A 553 -4.84 -4.05 -48.88
CA PRO A 553 -4.42 -4.66 -50.16
C PRO A 553 -3.37 -3.82 -50.87
N ALA A 554 -2.62 -4.47 -51.79
CA ALA A 554 -1.64 -3.79 -52.65
C ALA A 554 -2.31 -2.71 -53.48
N ARG A 555 -1.67 -1.53 -53.64
CA ARG A 555 -2.22 -0.40 -54.37
C ARG A 555 -1.16 0.35 -55.14
N GLY A 556 -1.23 0.26 -56.46
CA GLY A 556 -0.20 0.85 -57.32
C GLY A 556 1.20 0.26 -57.08
N LYS A 557 2.14 1.10 -56.63
CA LYS A 557 3.50 0.66 -56.27
C LYS A 557 3.63 0.24 -54.80
N LYS A 558 2.58 0.45 -53.95
CA LYS A 558 2.62 0.04 -52.53
C LYS A 558 2.18 -1.43 -52.43
N PRO A 559 2.97 -2.30 -51.81
CA PRO A 559 2.59 -3.70 -51.59
C PRO A 559 1.44 -3.79 -50.58
N ALA A 560 0.80 -4.95 -50.51
CA ALA A 560 -0.13 -5.27 -49.44
C ALA A 560 0.57 -5.13 -48.08
N SER A 561 -0.11 -4.55 -47.11
CA SER A 561 0.46 -4.33 -45.77
C SER A 561 -0.40 -4.95 -44.70
N LYS A 562 0.24 -5.49 -43.68
CA LYS A 562 -0.37 -5.96 -42.45
C LYS A 562 0.06 -5.00 -41.33
N ALA A 563 -0.86 -4.54 -40.52
CA ALA A 563 -0.60 -3.74 -39.34
C ALA A 563 -1.30 -4.36 -38.15
N TYR A 564 -0.70 -4.26 -36.96
CA TYR A 564 -1.25 -4.79 -35.73
C TYR A 564 -1.48 -3.66 -34.73
N ALA A 565 -2.58 -3.72 -33.99
CA ALA A 565 -2.94 -2.76 -32.95
C ALA A 565 -3.17 -3.45 -31.62
N LEU A 566 -2.69 -2.86 -30.52
CA LEU A 566 -2.89 -3.37 -29.16
C LEU A 566 -4.28 -3.06 -28.61
N ASP A 567 -4.88 -1.95 -29.06
CA ASP A 567 -6.12 -1.42 -28.57
C ASP A 567 -6.90 -0.64 -29.66
N GLU A 568 -8.09 -0.20 -29.34
CA GLU A 568 -8.97 0.61 -30.21
C GLU A 568 -8.31 1.94 -30.64
N GLY A 569 -7.49 2.55 -29.77
CA GLY A 569 -6.81 3.80 -30.07
C GLY A 569 -5.76 3.62 -31.18
N GLU A 570 -4.93 2.56 -31.08
CA GLU A 570 -3.97 2.21 -32.13
C GLU A 570 -4.68 1.77 -33.41
N LEU A 571 -5.78 1.03 -33.30
CA LEU A 571 -6.59 0.65 -34.44
C LEU A 571 -7.08 1.88 -35.20
N THR A 572 -7.64 2.85 -34.49
CA THR A 572 -8.11 4.11 -35.06
C THR A 572 -6.97 4.86 -35.75
N ALA A 573 -5.79 4.94 -35.12
CA ALA A 573 -4.61 5.59 -35.70
C ALA A 573 -4.15 4.92 -37.00
N ILE A 574 -4.19 3.57 -37.05
CA ILE A 574 -3.87 2.80 -38.26
C ILE A 574 -4.89 3.10 -39.38
N ILE A 575 -6.20 3.10 -39.06
CA ILE A 575 -7.25 3.40 -40.00
C ILE A 575 -7.12 4.83 -40.56
N ASP A 576 -6.84 5.81 -39.70
CA ASP A 576 -6.66 7.20 -40.11
C ASP A 576 -5.44 7.38 -41.02
N LYS A 577 -4.38 6.63 -40.76
CA LYS A 577 -3.19 6.59 -41.64
C LYS A 577 -3.54 6.00 -42.99
N LEU A 578 -4.31 4.93 -43.06
CA LEU A 578 -4.81 4.34 -44.32
C LEU A 578 -5.70 5.31 -45.09
N ARG A 579 -6.59 6.04 -44.42
CA ARG A 579 -7.42 7.11 -45.01
C ARG A 579 -6.58 8.23 -45.60
N LYS A 580 -5.58 8.72 -44.86
CA LYS A 580 -4.59 9.73 -45.33
C LYS A 580 -3.80 9.24 -46.55
N ASP A 581 -3.45 7.95 -46.56
CA ASP A 581 -2.78 7.31 -47.70
C ASP A 581 -3.72 7.06 -48.89
N GLY A 582 -4.99 7.49 -48.79
CA GLY A 582 -5.98 7.47 -49.85
C GLY A 582 -6.63 6.08 -50.07
N VAL A 583 -6.59 5.20 -49.06
CA VAL A 583 -7.37 3.95 -49.08
C VAL A 583 -8.81 4.29 -48.79
N LYS A 584 -9.74 3.90 -49.69
CA LYS A 584 -11.17 4.15 -49.50
C LYS A 584 -11.70 3.27 -48.36
N GLU A 585 -12.75 3.75 -47.70
CA GLU A 585 -13.48 2.99 -46.70
C GLU A 585 -13.97 1.66 -47.28
N GLY A 586 -13.77 0.53 -46.55
CA GLY A 586 -13.98 -0.82 -47.08
C GLY A 586 -12.81 -1.41 -47.88
N GLY A 587 -11.72 -0.65 -48.08
CA GLY A 587 -10.50 -1.13 -48.76
C GLY A 587 -9.50 -1.81 -47.83
N TRP A 588 -9.83 -2.02 -46.54
CA TRP A 588 -9.06 -2.82 -45.59
C TRP A 588 -9.98 -3.80 -44.88
N SER A 589 -9.43 -4.87 -44.35
CA SER A 589 -10.13 -5.79 -43.44
C SER A 589 -9.52 -5.72 -42.05
N ILE A 590 -10.39 -5.80 -41.05
CA ILE A 590 -9.99 -5.82 -39.63
C ILE A 590 -10.34 -7.21 -39.08
N SER A 591 -9.36 -7.88 -38.50
CA SER A 591 -9.54 -9.12 -37.75
C SER A 591 -9.22 -8.87 -36.29
N ARG A 592 -10.09 -9.32 -35.38
CA ARG A 592 -9.88 -9.26 -33.92
C ARG A 592 -9.44 -10.63 -33.45
N PHE A 593 -8.36 -10.68 -32.65
CA PHE A 593 -7.90 -11.89 -31.99
C PHE A 593 -8.62 -12.01 -30.63
N LYS A 594 -9.28 -13.12 -30.39
CA LYS A 594 -9.91 -13.43 -29.09
C LYS A 594 -8.93 -14.07 -28.12
N GLY A 595 -7.88 -14.71 -28.65
CA GLY A 595 -6.83 -15.32 -27.84
C GLY A 595 -5.61 -15.70 -28.69
N LEU A 596 -4.51 -16.02 -28.02
CA LEU A 596 -3.23 -16.43 -28.61
C LEU A 596 -3.33 -17.71 -29.45
N GLY A 597 -4.29 -18.57 -29.11
CA GLY A 597 -4.56 -19.82 -29.85
C GLY A 597 -5.09 -19.59 -31.27
N GLU A 598 -5.61 -18.40 -31.59
CA GLU A 598 -6.07 -18.01 -32.93
C GLU A 598 -4.93 -17.45 -33.78
N MET A 599 -3.78 -17.14 -33.19
CA MET A 599 -2.62 -16.61 -33.90
C MET A 599 -1.77 -17.74 -34.48
N SER A 600 -1.38 -17.58 -35.74
CA SER A 600 -0.38 -18.47 -36.35
C SER A 600 1.01 -18.24 -35.71
N ALA A 601 1.90 -19.21 -35.86
CA ALA A 601 3.29 -19.11 -35.37
C ALA A 601 4.01 -17.86 -35.91
N GLU A 602 3.79 -17.53 -37.20
CA GLU A 602 4.35 -16.35 -37.85
C GLU A 602 3.79 -15.04 -37.25
N GLN A 603 2.48 -14.98 -37.03
CA GLN A 603 1.83 -13.81 -36.40
C GLN A 603 2.33 -13.60 -34.97
N LEU A 604 2.47 -14.69 -34.22
CA LEU A 604 2.97 -14.63 -32.85
C LEU A 604 4.45 -14.21 -32.80
N TRP A 605 5.26 -14.66 -33.77
CA TRP A 605 6.63 -14.19 -33.96
C TRP A 605 6.64 -12.68 -34.24
N ASP A 606 5.94 -12.23 -35.29
CA ASP A 606 5.99 -10.85 -35.75
C ASP A 606 5.54 -9.83 -34.69
N THR A 607 4.67 -10.22 -33.77
CA THR A 607 4.02 -9.29 -32.85
C THR A 607 4.48 -9.41 -31.39
N THR A 608 4.88 -10.62 -30.95
CA THR A 608 5.00 -10.92 -29.52
C THR A 608 6.32 -11.56 -29.13
N LEU A 609 6.92 -12.37 -30.01
CA LEU A 609 8.16 -13.09 -29.70
C LEU A 609 9.40 -12.40 -30.26
N ASN A 610 9.32 -11.75 -31.41
CA ASN A 610 10.46 -11.10 -32.07
C ASN A 610 10.94 -9.89 -31.24
N PRO A 611 12.20 -9.89 -30.77
CA PRO A 611 12.76 -8.80 -29.98
C PRO A 611 12.65 -7.41 -30.59
N ASP A 612 12.65 -7.31 -31.95
CA ASP A 612 12.65 -6.04 -32.67
C ASP A 612 11.26 -5.41 -32.79
N THR A 613 10.19 -6.20 -32.69
CA THR A 613 8.81 -5.75 -32.98
C THR A 613 7.84 -5.90 -31.80
N ARG A 614 8.18 -6.77 -30.86
CA ARG A 614 7.34 -7.07 -29.70
C ARG A 614 7.27 -5.92 -28.70
N ARG A 615 6.23 -5.94 -27.88
CA ARG A 615 6.09 -5.05 -26.72
C ARG A 615 6.11 -5.86 -25.43
N LEU A 616 7.16 -5.65 -24.64
CA LEU A 616 7.29 -6.17 -23.28
C LEU A 616 7.17 -5.03 -22.28
N LEU A 617 6.30 -5.21 -21.30
CA LEU A 617 6.16 -4.32 -20.16
C LEU A 617 7.04 -4.86 -19.01
N PRO A 618 8.11 -4.17 -18.62
CA PRO A 618 8.89 -4.56 -17.45
C PRO A 618 8.02 -4.39 -16.19
N ILE A 619 8.14 -5.33 -15.27
CA ILE A 619 7.48 -5.27 -13.97
C ILE A 619 8.52 -4.80 -12.96
N GLU A 620 8.29 -3.63 -12.40
CA GLU A 620 9.18 -2.98 -11.45
C GLU A 620 8.42 -2.68 -10.17
N LEU A 621 9.08 -2.87 -9.03
CA LEU A 621 8.59 -2.39 -7.75
C LEU A 621 9.19 -1.00 -7.55
N GLY A 622 8.37 0.03 -7.61
CA GLY A 622 8.81 1.40 -7.36
C GLY A 622 9.40 1.54 -5.95
N PRO A 623 10.46 2.33 -5.76
CA PRO A 623 11.16 2.45 -4.48
C PRO A 623 10.29 3.05 -3.35
N LEU A 624 9.11 3.58 -3.67
CA LEU A 624 8.22 4.27 -2.74
C LEU A 624 6.90 3.56 -2.48
N ASP A 625 6.61 2.42 -3.14
CA ASP A 625 5.24 1.88 -3.17
C ASP A 625 5.08 0.38 -2.87
N ASN A 626 6.02 -0.22 -2.14
CA ASN A 626 5.86 -1.62 -1.72
C ASN A 626 4.62 -1.83 -0.83
N ALA A 627 4.29 -0.87 0.02
CA ALA A 627 3.14 -0.96 0.92
C ALA A 627 1.81 -0.76 0.18
N GLY A 628 1.75 0.18 -0.75
CA GLY A 628 0.57 0.40 -1.61
C GLY A 628 0.32 -0.79 -2.53
N THR A 629 1.38 -1.34 -3.14
CA THR A 629 1.29 -2.55 -3.96
C THR A 629 0.86 -3.76 -3.12
N GLU A 630 1.41 -3.95 -1.91
CA GLU A 630 1.02 -5.04 -1.02
C GLU A 630 -0.45 -4.92 -0.61
N ASN A 631 -0.92 -3.72 -0.28
CA ASN A 631 -2.31 -3.46 0.08
C ASN A 631 -3.26 -3.72 -1.10
N LEU A 632 -2.95 -3.21 -2.29
CA LEU A 632 -3.73 -3.46 -3.50
C LEU A 632 -3.79 -4.95 -3.85
N MET A 633 -2.67 -5.65 -3.79
CA MET A 633 -2.61 -7.08 -4.03
C MET A 633 -3.39 -7.87 -2.96
N MET A 634 -3.39 -7.44 -1.70
CA MET A 634 -4.23 -8.01 -0.64
C MET A 634 -5.71 -7.82 -0.95
N GLN A 635 -6.13 -6.61 -1.33
CA GLN A 635 -7.52 -6.31 -1.70
C GLN A 635 -7.98 -7.16 -2.89
N LEU A 636 -7.13 -7.31 -3.91
CA LEU A 636 -7.45 -8.10 -5.10
C LEU A 636 -7.47 -9.60 -4.83
N MET A 637 -6.51 -10.13 -4.08
CA MET A 637 -6.20 -11.56 -4.02
C MET A 637 -6.47 -12.20 -2.65
N GLY A 638 -6.65 -11.40 -1.57
CA GLY A 638 -6.90 -11.89 -0.21
C GLY A 638 -8.29 -12.53 -0.05
N LYS A 639 -8.38 -13.51 0.86
CA LYS A 639 -9.66 -14.07 1.27
C LYS A 639 -10.41 -13.08 2.15
N GLY A 640 -11.72 -12.98 1.98
CA GLY A 640 -12.54 -12.05 2.75
C GLY A 640 -12.66 -10.64 2.19
N GLU A 641 -11.83 -10.26 1.20
CA GLU A 641 -11.78 -8.90 0.62
C GLU A 641 -12.84 -8.64 -0.48
N ALA A 642 -13.99 -9.33 -0.41
CA ALA A 642 -15.05 -9.15 -1.40
C ALA A 642 -15.63 -7.72 -1.42
N ALA A 643 -15.67 -7.06 -0.25
CA ALA A 643 -16.14 -5.67 -0.14
C ALA A 643 -15.16 -4.70 -0.80
N ALA A 644 -13.85 -4.86 -0.54
CA ALA A 644 -12.80 -4.05 -1.16
C ALA A 644 -12.76 -4.23 -2.68
N ARG A 645 -12.91 -5.46 -3.17
CA ARG A 645 -13.02 -5.72 -4.62
C ARG A 645 -14.24 -5.09 -5.25
N ARG A 646 -15.40 -5.09 -4.56
CA ARG A 646 -16.59 -4.39 -5.04
C ARG A 646 -16.35 -2.89 -5.13
N GLU A 647 -15.73 -2.30 -4.12
CA GLU A 647 -15.37 -0.88 -4.09
C GLU A 647 -14.43 -0.52 -5.26
N LEU A 648 -13.40 -1.33 -5.51
CA LEU A 648 -12.52 -1.15 -6.67
C LEU A 648 -13.29 -1.22 -8.00
N MET A 649 -14.24 -2.13 -8.13
CA MET A 649 -15.10 -2.22 -9.31
C MET A 649 -16.03 -1.01 -9.46
N GLU A 650 -16.59 -0.50 -8.36
CA GLU A 650 -17.44 0.69 -8.37
C GLU A 650 -16.64 1.96 -8.70
N LEU A 651 -15.36 2.04 -8.26
CA LEU A 651 -14.48 3.18 -8.51
C LEU A 651 -13.88 3.19 -9.93
N HIS A 652 -13.57 2.03 -10.48
CA HIS A 652 -12.81 1.90 -11.73
C HIS A 652 -13.58 1.18 -12.85
N GLY A 653 -14.75 0.62 -12.56
CA GLY A 653 -15.51 -0.17 -13.52
C GLY A 653 -15.92 0.61 -14.79
N ASP A 654 -16.19 1.90 -14.65
CA ASP A 654 -16.54 2.78 -15.77
C ASP A 654 -15.34 3.10 -16.70
N SER A 655 -14.11 2.82 -16.23
CA SER A 655 -12.88 3.05 -17.01
C SER A 655 -12.44 1.84 -17.84
N ILE A 656 -13.12 0.70 -17.68
CA ILE A 656 -12.80 -0.54 -18.37
C ILE A 656 -13.86 -0.79 -19.44
N GLU A 657 -13.48 -0.79 -20.71
CA GLU A 657 -14.33 -1.31 -21.79
C GLU A 657 -14.50 -2.81 -21.57
N ILE A 658 -15.69 -3.21 -21.12
CA ILE A 658 -16.03 -4.62 -20.98
C ILE A 658 -16.51 -5.11 -22.34
N ASP A 659 -15.77 -6.04 -22.89
CA ASP A 659 -16.17 -6.79 -24.07
C ASP A 659 -17.20 -7.85 -23.64
N VAL A 660 -18.48 -7.60 -23.93
CA VAL A 660 -19.59 -8.52 -23.66
C VAL A 660 -19.81 -9.43 -24.87
#